data_8595fb5a86df4d2f3360d7f127df257c
#
_entry.id   8595fb5a86df4d2f3360d7f127df257c
#
_cell.length_a   1.000
_cell.length_b   1.000
_cell.length_c   1.000
_cell.angle_alpha   90.00
_cell.angle_beta   90.00
_cell.angle_gamma   90.00
#
_symmetry.space_group_name_H-M   'P 1'
#
loop_
_entity.id
_entity.type
_entity.pdbx_description
1 polymer ?
#
loop_
_entity_poly.entity_id
_entity_poly.type
_entity_poly.pdbx_seq_one_letter_code
_entity_poly.pdbx_strand_id
1 'polypeptide(L)'
;MTYRAWNLKPLDRAALRELTQAIAEQAAEELEYNAQNDEPWSEQKYAAALAAQQKENALLAGVLTARGITDPTEALTLLAGEEELSDPSLLTDMDKACERIWRAIDEGETIVVFGDYDVDGVTATALLYQHLKGMGATVKCMLPSREGDGYGLSRNAIRSIHDKGCKLIVTVDNGISAVEEADYAAELGIDLIITDHHLPPETLPKAIAVVDPRREDDTSPFKGLCGAGVAFKLCAALDGCPPEEMLDYCGDLAAVGTVADVMPLTGENRTLVKAGLRQLQNTDRPGLEALLEEVGLAGKPVTAENVSYTIAPRINAAGRMDNAVTALQLVMCEDPDRAAELAHKLNEINTKRQETELQIFKAAQELLEQEPERLEDRVMLLWGRDWHPGVIGIVASRLVERTGRPVIVVTIDEHGECKGSGRSVQGFNLHACIGACADLLIRYGGHAMAAGLSVREENLPALRRRLNDWAARECPVLHTTPLECDLPIHLDRVTVESVRKLDQLAPYGAENPTPVFLLQNAVLDGVYPVSEGRHSRLRLRQGNASVYAVWFGMPPEQLPYAMGDVVDAALNLSVYDSPRGAQLSGRILDLHPAGLGTKLAEQAAFVAALRRGTPLTEEQKKLITPERSDIVTVYRELQARRWHAEDLQPLCAKLGEENTGKTLVAVTALEQVGLIATVEKGGAKYLDLVPAQGKKNLADAPVLKCLEGM
;
A
#
# COMPACT_ATOMS: atom_id res chain seq x y z
N MET A 1 -2.02 -19.84 -11.93
CA MET A 1 -1.68 -20.20 -10.55
C MET A 1 -0.52 -19.32 -10.10
N THR A 2 -0.77 -18.34 -9.26
CA THR A 2 0.24 -17.47 -8.67
C THR A 2 0.49 -17.96 -7.25
N TYR A 3 1.62 -18.66 -7.03
CA TYR A 3 2.06 -19.02 -5.68
C TYR A 3 2.79 -17.83 -5.09
N ARG A 4 2.31 -17.30 -3.97
CA ARG A 4 3.01 -16.28 -3.20
C ARG A 4 3.81 -16.97 -2.11
N ALA A 5 5.12 -16.84 -2.14
CA ALA A 5 5.95 -17.36 -1.06
C ALA A 5 5.69 -16.60 0.25
N TRP A 6 5.73 -17.31 1.37
CA TRP A 6 5.68 -16.71 2.70
C TRP A 6 7.05 -16.80 3.33
N ASN A 7 7.48 -15.70 3.90
CA ASN A 7 8.77 -15.58 4.56
C ASN A 7 8.54 -15.34 6.06
N LEU A 8 8.85 -16.31 6.88
CA LEU A 8 8.73 -16.17 8.34
C LEU A 8 10.01 -15.54 8.87
N LYS A 9 9.85 -14.40 9.56
CA LYS A 9 10.97 -13.70 10.19
C LYS A 9 11.66 -14.56 11.24
N PRO A 10 13.00 -14.48 11.35
CA PRO A 10 13.73 -15.19 12.37
C PRO A 10 13.37 -14.67 13.77
N LEU A 11 13.31 -15.55 14.75
CA LEU A 11 12.96 -15.20 16.13
C LEU A 11 14.11 -15.56 17.07
N ASP A 12 14.70 -14.56 17.71
CA ASP A 12 15.63 -14.73 18.81
C ASP A 12 14.86 -15.08 20.08
N ARG A 13 14.99 -16.32 20.53
CA ARG A 13 14.27 -16.80 21.72
C ARG A 13 14.80 -16.24 23.03
N ALA A 14 16.07 -15.81 23.09
CA ALA A 14 16.64 -15.21 24.28
C ALA A 14 16.10 -13.80 24.43
N ALA A 15 16.21 -12.97 23.38
CA ALA A 15 15.66 -11.63 23.33
C ALA A 15 14.14 -11.62 23.58
N LEU A 16 13.38 -12.57 22.99
CA LEU A 16 11.94 -12.71 23.24
C LEU A 16 11.62 -12.87 24.73
N ARG A 17 12.40 -13.68 25.47
CA ARG A 17 12.16 -13.88 26.90
C ARG A 17 12.45 -12.60 27.70
N GLU A 18 13.56 -11.95 27.40
CA GLU A 18 13.97 -10.69 28.04
C GLU A 18 12.96 -9.59 27.80
N LEU A 19 12.51 -9.40 26.54
CA LEU A 19 11.47 -8.43 26.21
C LEU A 19 10.14 -8.76 26.89
N THR A 20 9.70 -10.00 26.83
CA THR A 20 8.44 -10.41 27.49
C THR A 20 8.48 -10.10 28.98
N GLN A 21 9.61 -10.33 29.63
CA GLN A 21 9.82 -10.05 31.05
C GLN A 21 9.78 -8.54 31.30
N ALA A 22 10.58 -7.76 30.58
CA ALA A 22 10.67 -6.30 30.78
C ALA A 22 9.32 -5.58 30.55
N ILE A 23 8.61 -5.92 29.46
CA ILE A 23 7.29 -5.33 29.17
C ILE A 23 6.26 -5.73 30.23
N ALA A 24 6.32 -6.99 30.72
CA ALA A 24 5.42 -7.45 31.74
C ALA A 24 5.71 -6.82 33.11
N GLU A 25 6.96 -6.59 33.46
CA GLU A 25 7.36 -5.90 34.68
C GLU A 25 6.84 -4.48 34.70
N GLN A 26 7.11 -3.70 33.64
CA GLN A 26 6.58 -2.34 33.51
C GLN A 26 5.05 -2.31 33.60
N ALA A 27 4.35 -3.18 32.88
CA ALA A 27 2.90 -3.27 32.92
C ALA A 27 2.33 -3.66 34.31
N ALA A 28 3.06 -4.50 35.06
CA ALA A 28 2.68 -4.88 36.43
C ALA A 28 2.91 -3.72 37.42
N GLU A 29 4.00 -2.97 37.28
CA GLU A 29 4.31 -1.77 38.06
C GLU A 29 3.27 -0.68 37.82
N GLU A 30 2.89 -0.43 36.56
CA GLU A 30 1.82 0.51 36.21
C GLU A 30 0.46 0.11 36.83
N LEU A 31 0.13 -1.18 36.83
CA LEU A 31 -1.08 -1.68 37.49
C LEU A 31 -1.06 -1.50 39.02
N GLU A 32 0.10 -1.71 39.66
CA GLU A 32 0.28 -1.49 41.08
C GLU A 32 0.14 0.01 41.41
N TYR A 33 0.80 0.88 40.65
CA TYR A 33 0.73 2.34 40.80
C TYR A 33 -0.72 2.87 40.63
N ASN A 34 -1.41 2.43 39.58
CA ASN A 34 -2.79 2.86 39.30
C ASN A 34 -3.84 2.29 40.26
N ALA A 35 -3.51 1.30 41.05
CA ALA A 35 -4.43 0.72 42.02
C ALA A 35 -4.76 1.66 43.21
N GLN A 36 -4.10 2.83 43.32
CA GLN A 36 -4.32 3.87 44.32
C GLN A 36 -4.35 3.32 45.79
N ASN A 37 -3.57 2.29 46.05
CA ASN A 37 -3.44 1.73 47.41
C ASN A 37 -2.25 2.43 48.11
N ASP A 38 -2.44 2.81 49.35
CA ASP A 38 -1.38 3.39 50.19
C ASP A 38 -0.30 2.36 50.59
N GLU A 39 -0.53 1.09 50.37
CA GLU A 39 0.43 0.02 50.62
C GLU A 39 0.81 -0.73 49.37
N PRO A 40 2.11 -1.08 49.18
CA PRO A 40 2.58 -1.93 48.09
C PRO A 40 1.86 -3.28 48.03
N TRP A 41 1.75 -3.86 46.85
CA TRP A 41 1.16 -5.20 46.74
C TRP A 41 2.01 -6.25 47.42
N SER A 42 1.34 -7.29 47.96
CA SER A 42 2.08 -8.46 48.47
C SER A 42 2.85 -9.13 47.31
N GLU A 43 3.97 -9.78 47.64
CA GLU A 43 4.78 -10.53 46.65
C GLU A 43 3.93 -11.51 45.84
N GLN A 44 2.97 -12.16 46.46
CA GLN A 44 2.08 -13.12 45.82
C GLN A 44 1.15 -12.44 44.79
N LYS A 45 0.62 -11.24 45.11
CA LYS A 45 -0.24 -10.47 44.22
C LYS A 45 0.53 -9.93 43.04
N TYR A 46 1.74 -9.37 43.30
CA TYR A 46 2.63 -8.90 42.25
C TYR A 46 3.05 -10.04 41.29
N ALA A 47 3.47 -11.20 41.82
CA ALA A 47 3.84 -12.35 41.00
C ALA A 47 2.69 -12.86 40.13
N ALA A 48 1.43 -12.82 40.67
CA ALA A 48 0.25 -13.18 39.88
C ALA A 48 -0.02 -12.19 38.73
N ALA A 49 0.09 -10.88 39.00
CA ALA A 49 -0.04 -9.83 37.97
C ALA A 49 1.05 -9.96 36.91
N LEU A 50 2.30 -10.13 37.31
CA LEU A 50 3.42 -10.33 36.40
C LEU A 50 3.19 -11.54 35.47
N ALA A 51 2.77 -12.67 36.01
CA ALA A 51 2.47 -13.87 35.20
C ALA A 51 1.33 -13.65 34.21
N ALA A 52 0.31 -12.86 34.58
CA ALA A 52 -0.76 -12.47 33.68
C ALA A 52 -0.22 -11.55 32.56
N GLN A 53 0.55 -10.52 32.93
CA GLN A 53 1.15 -9.60 31.96
C GLN A 53 2.14 -10.27 31.02
N GLN A 54 2.93 -11.25 31.48
CA GLN A 54 3.79 -12.05 30.60
C GLN A 54 2.97 -12.79 29.52
N LYS A 55 1.84 -13.35 29.88
CA LYS A 55 0.96 -14.02 28.92
C LYS A 55 0.30 -13.06 27.95
N GLU A 56 -0.18 -11.93 28.42
CA GLU A 56 -0.85 -10.90 27.61
C GLU A 56 0.12 -10.21 26.65
N ASN A 57 1.35 -9.93 27.07
CA ASN A 57 2.35 -9.23 26.26
C ASN A 57 3.23 -10.17 25.41
N ALA A 58 3.08 -11.48 25.51
CA ALA A 58 3.90 -12.44 24.75
C ALA A 58 3.80 -12.25 23.23
N LEU A 59 2.62 -11.93 22.72
CA LEU A 59 2.39 -11.68 21.30
C LEU A 59 3.06 -10.38 20.85
N LEU A 60 2.94 -9.31 21.62
CA LEU A 60 3.58 -8.02 21.41
C LEU A 60 5.10 -8.14 21.41
N ALA A 61 5.67 -8.74 22.44
CA ALA A 61 7.12 -8.99 22.54
C ALA A 61 7.64 -9.84 21.37
N GLY A 62 6.84 -10.83 20.93
CA GLY A 62 7.16 -11.66 19.78
C GLY A 62 7.24 -10.85 18.49
N VAL A 63 6.29 -9.96 18.23
CA VAL A 63 6.30 -9.09 17.04
C VAL A 63 7.49 -8.14 17.06
N LEU A 64 7.79 -7.50 18.20
CA LEU A 64 8.95 -6.65 18.36
C LEU A 64 10.25 -7.39 18.05
N THR A 65 10.45 -8.56 18.68
CA THR A 65 11.64 -9.40 18.44
C THR A 65 11.77 -9.82 16.98
N ALA A 66 10.67 -10.25 16.34
CA ALA A 66 10.66 -10.62 14.93
C ALA A 66 10.98 -9.44 13.99
N ARG A 67 10.74 -8.22 14.42
CA ARG A 67 11.09 -6.97 13.73
C ARG A 67 12.50 -6.46 14.02
N GLY A 68 13.26 -7.19 14.84
CA GLY A 68 14.65 -6.86 15.17
C GLY A 68 14.81 -5.94 16.37
N ILE A 69 13.71 -5.55 17.04
CA ILE A 69 13.76 -4.80 18.31
C ILE A 69 13.99 -5.81 19.41
N THR A 70 15.23 -5.89 19.89
CA THR A 70 15.67 -6.90 20.85
C THR A 70 16.15 -6.32 22.19
N ASP A 71 16.43 -5.02 22.21
CA ASP A 71 16.81 -4.32 23.44
C ASP A 71 15.54 -3.90 24.23
N PRO A 72 15.45 -4.23 25.53
CA PRO A 72 14.30 -3.86 26.35
C PRO A 72 14.06 -2.35 26.46
N THR A 73 15.13 -1.54 26.55
CA THR A 73 15.02 -0.10 26.67
C THR A 73 14.46 0.51 25.40
N GLU A 74 14.97 0.09 24.24
CA GLU A 74 14.46 0.51 22.94
C GLU A 74 12.96 0.14 22.80
N ALA A 75 12.61 -1.11 23.16
CA ALA A 75 11.22 -1.58 23.10
C ALA A 75 10.28 -0.75 23.99
N LEU A 76 10.68 -0.45 25.23
CA LEU A 76 9.87 0.31 26.17
C LEU A 76 9.71 1.77 25.73
N THR A 77 10.77 2.40 25.21
CA THR A 77 10.72 3.76 24.62
C THR A 77 9.75 3.81 23.44
N LEU A 78 9.85 2.84 22.52
CA LEU A 78 8.92 2.72 21.39
C LEU A 78 7.46 2.59 21.84
N LEU A 79 7.21 1.74 22.86
CA LEU A 79 5.84 1.49 23.37
C LEU A 79 5.28 2.70 24.13
N ALA A 80 6.11 3.43 24.85
CA ALA A 80 5.73 4.70 25.47
C ALA A 80 5.31 5.74 24.39
N GLY A 81 5.92 5.67 23.20
CA GLY A 81 5.64 6.58 22.09
C GLY A 81 6.19 7.97 22.34
N GLU A 82 7.32 8.05 23.03
CA GLU A 82 8.06 9.25 23.43
C GLU A 82 9.28 9.48 22.51
N GLU A 83 9.19 9.06 21.25
CA GLU A 83 10.23 9.44 20.27
C GLU A 83 10.21 10.97 20.11
N GLU A 84 11.33 11.62 20.44
CA GLU A 84 11.48 13.07 20.38
C GLU A 84 11.38 13.57 18.94
N LEU A 85 10.70 14.70 18.75
CA LEU A 85 10.74 15.43 17.50
C LEU A 85 12.03 16.26 17.47
N SER A 86 12.85 16.12 16.42
CA SER A 86 14.11 16.86 16.32
C SER A 86 13.89 18.36 16.21
N ASP A 87 14.87 19.13 16.69
CA ASP A 87 14.87 20.58 16.58
C ASP A 87 14.77 21.00 15.09
N PRO A 88 13.79 21.84 14.72
CA PRO A 88 13.62 22.32 13.36
C PRO A 88 14.86 23.03 12.78
N SER A 89 15.68 23.65 13.63
CA SER A 89 16.90 24.36 13.23
C SER A 89 17.97 23.43 12.64
N LEU A 90 17.85 22.11 12.83
CA LEU A 90 18.75 21.13 12.23
C LEU A 90 18.51 20.93 10.74
N LEU A 91 17.35 21.32 10.22
CA LEU A 91 17.08 21.33 8.79
C LEU A 91 17.86 22.46 8.11
N THR A 92 18.62 22.11 7.10
CA THR A 92 19.49 23.07 6.39
C THR A 92 18.67 24.21 5.77
N ASP A 93 19.13 25.44 5.89
CA ASP A 93 18.49 26.69 5.44
C ASP A 93 17.19 27.07 6.19
N MET A 94 16.81 26.40 7.26
CA MET A 94 15.62 26.72 8.05
C MET A 94 15.71 28.13 8.62
N ASP A 95 16.88 28.54 9.13
CA ASP A 95 17.17 29.89 9.63
C ASP A 95 16.95 30.98 8.57
N LYS A 96 17.45 30.76 7.34
CA LYS A 96 17.27 31.68 6.22
C LYS A 96 15.81 31.79 5.78
N ALA A 97 15.07 30.65 5.80
CA ALA A 97 13.64 30.63 5.51
C ALA A 97 12.87 31.48 6.52
N CYS A 98 13.11 31.28 7.81
CA CYS A 98 12.48 32.04 8.88
C CYS A 98 12.82 33.54 8.79
N GLU A 99 14.09 33.90 8.62
CA GLU A 99 14.53 35.30 8.48
C GLU A 99 13.82 35.99 7.31
N ARG A 100 13.72 35.35 6.16
CA ARG A 100 13.05 35.93 4.98
C ARG A 100 11.55 36.06 5.16
N ILE A 101 10.90 35.08 5.79
CA ILE A 101 9.46 35.16 6.09
C ILE A 101 9.16 36.28 7.09
N TRP A 102 9.92 36.37 8.19
CA TRP A 102 9.75 37.45 9.17
C TRP A 102 9.93 38.82 8.54
N ARG A 103 10.96 38.99 7.68
CA ARG A 103 11.15 40.25 6.94
C ARG A 103 9.93 40.59 6.07
N ALA A 104 9.32 39.58 5.37
CA ALA A 104 8.13 39.83 4.57
C ALA A 104 6.93 40.27 5.42
N ILE A 105 6.78 39.70 6.63
CA ILE A 105 5.74 40.11 7.59
C ILE A 105 5.96 41.55 8.06
N ASP A 106 7.17 41.89 8.49
CA ASP A 106 7.52 43.22 8.99
C ASP A 106 7.38 44.31 7.92
N GLU A 107 7.70 44.01 6.67
CA GLU A 107 7.59 44.94 5.53
C GLU A 107 6.19 44.94 4.90
N GLY A 108 5.26 44.07 5.36
CA GLY A 108 3.89 43.96 4.83
C GLY A 108 3.84 43.39 3.41
N GLU A 109 4.83 42.60 3.00
CA GLU A 109 4.86 41.96 1.69
C GLU A 109 3.80 40.86 1.59
N THR A 110 3.26 40.66 0.38
CA THR A 110 2.37 39.53 0.13
C THR A 110 3.17 38.25 -0.09
N ILE A 111 2.97 37.27 0.79
CA ILE A 111 3.53 35.92 0.70
C ILE A 111 2.56 35.03 -0.08
N VAL A 112 3.06 34.19 -1.00
CA VAL A 112 2.28 33.15 -1.65
C VAL A 112 2.78 31.79 -1.21
N VAL A 113 1.94 31.02 -0.53
CA VAL A 113 2.17 29.60 -0.27
C VAL A 113 1.75 28.81 -1.50
N PHE A 114 2.70 28.15 -2.16
CA PHE A 114 2.47 27.39 -3.39
C PHE A 114 2.65 25.89 -3.08
N GLY A 115 1.53 25.15 -3.06
CA GLY A 115 1.52 23.72 -2.76
C GLY A 115 1.44 22.82 -3.99
N ASP A 116 1.16 21.52 -3.74
CA ASP A 116 0.79 20.56 -4.77
C ASP A 116 -0.70 20.17 -4.67
N TYR A 117 -1.18 19.42 -5.64
CA TYR A 117 -2.62 19.10 -5.80
C TYR A 117 -3.06 17.83 -5.05
N ASP A 118 -2.17 17.07 -4.45
CA ASP A 118 -2.49 15.89 -3.64
C ASP A 118 -2.73 16.21 -2.16
N VAL A 119 -2.93 15.19 -1.33
CA VAL A 119 -3.25 15.39 0.09
C VAL A 119 -2.11 16.04 0.85
N ASP A 120 -0.87 15.65 0.58
CA ASP A 120 0.29 16.22 1.27
C ASP A 120 0.43 17.69 0.92
N GLY A 121 0.42 18.05 -0.37
CA GLY A 121 0.47 19.44 -0.82
C GLY A 121 -0.71 20.27 -0.31
N VAL A 122 -1.93 19.73 -0.29
CA VAL A 122 -3.12 20.41 0.24
C VAL A 122 -2.99 20.66 1.75
N THR A 123 -2.59 19.66 2.54
CA THR A 123 -2.45 19.79 3.99
C THR A 123 -1.27 20.68 4.37
N ALA A 124 -0.13 20.56 3.69
CA ALA A 124 1.03 21.44 3.85
C ALA A 124 0.68 22.91 3.55
N THR A 125 -0.07 23.15 2.45
CA THR A 125 -0.54 24.49 2.09
C THR A 125 -1.47 25.08 3.14
N ALA A 126 -2.47 24.31 3.59
CA ALA A 126 -3.41 24.74 4.61
C ALA A 126 -2.71 25.06 5.92
N LEU A 127 -1.80 24.19 6.35
CA LEU A 127 -1.02 24.33 7.58
C LEU A 127 -0.21 25.61 7.58
N LEU A 128 0.66 25.80 6.59
CA LEU A 128 1.51 26.99 6.52
C LEU A 128 0.72 28.28 6.28
N TYR A 129 -0.32 28.23 5.45
CA TYR A 129 -1.20 29.39 5.22
C TYR A 129 -1.88 29.87 6.50
N GLN A 130 -2.49 28.94 7.25
CA GLN A 130 -3.19 29.28 8.50
C GLN A 130 -2.23 29.81 9.56
N HIS A 131 -1.04 29.21 9.66
CA HIS A 131 0.00 29.67 10.58
C HIS A 131 0.45 31.09 10.26
N LEU A 132 0.86 31.37 9.03
CA LEU A 132 1.28 32.71 8.58
C LEU A 132 0.15 33.76 8.74
N LYS A 133 -1.10 33.37 8.46
CA LYS A 133 -2.28 34.23 8.70
C LYS A 133 -2.43 34.57 10.19
N GLY A 134 -2.23 33.57 11.07
CA GLY A 134 -2.21 33.76 12.54
C GLY A 134 -1.10 34.71 13.03
N MET A 135 0.05 34.69 12.38
CA MET A 135 1.16 35.63 12.64
C MET A 135 0.90 37.05 12.09
N GLY A 136 -0.22 37.29 11.41
CA GLY A 136 -0.56 38.59 10.82
C GLY A 136 0.02 38.86 9.43
N ALA A 137 0.56 37.85 8.75
CA ALA A 137 1.06 37.98 7.39
C ALA A 137 -0.04 38.28 6.38
N THR A 138 0.30 39.06 5.34
CA THR A 138 -0.53 39.15 4.12
C THR A 138 -0.24 37.94 3.24
N VAL A 139 -1.01 36.87 3.39
CA VAL A 139 -0.74 35.57 2.76
C VAL A 139 -1.84 35.17 1.77
N LYS A 140 -1.44 34.53 0.67
CA LYS A 140 -2.31 33.87 -0.31
C LYS A 140 -1.81 32.45 -0.52
N CYS A 141 -2.69 31.56 -0.98
CA CYS A 141 -2.32 30.22 -1.40
C CYS A 141 -2.63 29.97 -2.87
N MET A 142 -1.87 29.07 -3.48
CA MET A 142 -2.03 28.64 -4.87
C MET A 142 -1.66 27.19 -5.01
N LEU A 143 -2.45 26.43 -5.79
CA LEU A 143 -2.15 25.05 -6.17
C LEU A 143 -2.02 24.98 -7.70
N PRO A 144 -1.14 24.11 -8.25
CA PRO A 144 -1.03 23.92 -9.68
C PRO A 144 -2.27 23.21 -10.24
N SER A 145 -2.57 23.45 -11.52
CA SER A 145 -3.57 22.70 -12.26
C SER A 145 -2.91 21.51 -12.94
N ARG A 146 -3.38 20.29 -12.64
CA ARG A 146 -2.84 19.06 -13.22
C ARG A 146 -2.89 19.01 -14.75
N GLU A 147 -3.89 19.63 -15.36
CA GLU A 147 -4.08 19.63 -16.82
C GLU A 147 -3.34 20.78 -17.53
N GLY A 148 -3.11 21.91 -16.85
CA GLY A 148 -2.52 23.10 -17.46
C GLY A 148 -1.05 23.32 -17.15
N ASP A 149 -0.66 23.20 -15.87
CA ASP A 149 0.67 23.60 -15.41
C ASP A 149 1.63 22.41 -15.24
N GLY A 150 1.09 21.19 -15.14
CA GLY A 150 1.87 19.99 -14.84
C GLY A 150 2.09 19.80 -13.33
N TYR A 151 3.22 19.24 -12.96
CA TYR A 151 3.61 19.04 -11.56
C TYR A 151 4.50 20.20 -11.08
N GLY A 152 4.21 20.73 -9.87
CA GLY A 152 5.04 21.70 -9.18
C GLY A 152 4.97 23.12 -9.73
N LEU A 153 5.99 23.92 -9.39
CA LEU A 153 6.08 25.34 -9.74
C LEU A 153 6.32 25.50 -11.25
N SER A 154 5.54 26.36 -11.91
CA SER A 154 5.67 26.64 -13.33
C SER A 154 5.96 28.11 -13.62
N ARG A 155 6.57 28.41 -14.77
CA ARG A 155 6.82 29.79 -15.22
C ARG A 155 5.51 30.59 -15.34
N ASN A 156 4.40 29.97 -15.73
CA ASN A 156 3.08 30.61 -15.82
C ASN A 156 2.56 30.99 -14.44
N ALA A 157 2.69 30.10 -13.45
CA ALA A 157 2.32 30.38 -12.07
C ALA A 157 3.14 31.55 -11.50
N ILE A 158 4.48 31.53 -11.67
CA ILE A 158 5.38 32.60 -11.23
C ILE A 158 4.99 33.94 -11.87
N ARG A 159 4.74 33.96 -13.17
CA ARG A 159 4.29 35.17 -13.86
C ARG A 159 2.96 35.68 -13.28
N SER A 160 1.97 34.81 -13.08
CA SER A 160 0.70 35.18 -12.47
C SER A 160 0.83 35.76 -11.07
N ILE A 161 1.78 35.22 -10.28
CA ILE A 161 2.10 35.69 -8.92
C ILE A 161 2.76 37.08 -8.99
N HIS A 162 3.74 37.25 -9.89
CA HIS A 162 4.41 38.54 -10.12
C HIS A 162 3.41 39.64 -10.50
N ASP A 163 2.52 39.35 -11.48
CA ASP A 163 1.54 40.35 -11.99
C ASP A 163 0.53 40.77 -10.91
N LYS A 164 0.37 39.99 -9.84
CA LYS A 164 -0.40 40.32 -8.64
C LYS A 164 0.37 41.10 -7.59
N GLY A 165 1.64 41.44 -7.87
CA GLY A 165 2.51 42.24 -7.00
C GLY A 165 3.07 41.49 -5.79
N CYS A 166 3.07 40.15 -5.81
CA CYS A 166 3.66 39.34 -4.72
C CYS A 166 5.17 39.34 -4.82
N LYS A 167 5.85 39.31 -3.67
CA LYS A 167 7.30 39.42 -3.57
C LYS A 167 7.99 38.15 -3.09
N LEU A 168 7.27 37.28 -2.37
CA LEU A 168 7.79 36.05 -1.82
C LEU A 168 6.88 34.87 -2.18
N ILE A 169 7.48 33.81 -2.71
CA ILE A 169 6.86 32.50 -2.86
C ILE A 169 7.51 31.54 -1.86
N VAL A 170 6.68 30.82 -1.09
CA VAL A 170 7.10 29.69 -0.27
C VAL A 170 6.44 28.45 -0.86
N THR A 171 7.23 27.56 -1.45
CA THR A 171 6.69 26.28 -1.92
C THR A 171 6.56 25.30 -0.76
N VAL A 172 5.58 24.44 -0.79
CA VAL A 172 5.41 23.32 0.14
C VAL A 172 5.10 22.06 -0.65
N ASP A 173 5.79 20.98 -0.35
CA ASP A 173 5.65 19.67 -1.03
C ASP A 173 5.99 19.71 -2.54
N ASN A 174 6.75 20.68 -2.96
CA ASN A 174 7.30 20.80 -4.32
C ASN A 174 8.40 21.85 -4.39
N GLY A 175 9.08 21.87 -5.53
CA GLY A 175 10.02 22.94 -5.86
C GLY A 175 11.48 22.52 -5.90
N ILE A 176 11.88 21.39 -5.28
CA ILE A 176 13.29 20.95 -5.24
C ILE A 176 13.88 20.71 -6.64
N SER A 177 13.06 20.34 -7.61
CA SER A 177 13.46 20.14 -9.01
C SER A 177 13.26 21.36 -9.91
N ALA A 178 12.73 22.49 -9.38
CA ALA A 178 12.35 23.68 -10.13
C ALA A 178 13.55 24.64 -10.39
N VAL A 179 14.64 24.13 -11.00
CA VAL A 179 15.89 24.90 -11.18
C VAL A 179 15.69 26.07 -12.14
N GLU A 180 15.07 25.85 -13.29
CA GLU A 180 14.80 26.90 -14.28
C GLU A 180 13.75 27.90 -13.82
N GLU A 181 12.77 27.41 -13.04
CA GLU A 181 11.70 28.22 -12.46
C GLU A 181 12.26 29.16 -11.37
N ALA A 182 13.23 28.71 -10.59
CA ALA A 182 13.92 29.54 -9.59
C ALA A 182 14.70 30.67 -10.27
N ASP A 183 15.47 30.39 -11.33
CA ASP A 183 16.15 31.39 -12.12
C ASP A 183 15.14 32.42 -12.70
N TYR A 184 13.98 31.94 -13.19
CA TYR A 184 12.93 32.83 -13.72
C TYR A 184 12.25 33.67 -12.66
N ALA A 185 12.04 33.16 -11.44
CA ALA A 185 11.51 33.95 -10.31
C ALA A 185 12.48 35.08 -9.94
N ALA A 186 13.77 34.80 -9.89
CA ALA A 186 14.82 35.78 -9.63
C ALA A 186 14.87 36.87 -10.73
N GLU A 187 14.71 36.52 -12.02
CA GLU A 187 14.64 37.48 -13.12
C GLU A 187 13.45 38.48 -12.94
N LEU A 188 12.34 38.01 -12.36
CA LEU A 188 11.17 38.82 -12.07
C LEU A 188 11.25 39.58 -10.73
N GLY A 189 12.32 39.40 -9.97
CA GLY A 189 12.49 40.00 -8.64
C GLY A 189 11.54 39.43 -7.58
N ILE A 190 11.22 38.14 -7.69
CA ILE A 190 10.49 37.36 -6.69
C ILE A 190 11.50 36.53 -5.91
N ASP A 191 11.48 36.65 -4.59
CA ASP A 191 12.22 35.77 -3.70
C ASP A 191 11.50 34.42 -3.59
N LEU A 192 12.27 33.33 -3.58
CA LEU A 192 11.78 31.96 -3.49
C LEU A 192 12.35 31.28 -2.24
N ILE A 193 11.48 30.65 -1.46
CA ILE A 193 11.80 29.67 -0.43
C ILE A 193 11.19 28.36 -0.88
N ILE A 194 11.99 27.31 -0.91
CA ILE A 194 11.56 25.97 -1.24
C ILE A 194 11.52 25.14 0.04
N THR A 195 10.35 24.54 0.34
CA THR A 195 10.24 23.48 1.32
C THR A 195 9.69 22.24 0.62
N ASP A 196 10.45 21.16 0.64
CA ASP A 196 10.18 19.94 -0.10
C ASP A 196 10.73 18.72 0.65
N HIS A 197 10.42 17.54 0.17
CA HIS A 197 10.90 16.25 0.70
C HIS A 197 11.24 15.25 -0.41
N HIS A 198 11.11 15.66 -1.66
CA HIS A 198 11.45 14.83 -2.82
C HIS A 198 12.96 14.72 -2.99
N LEU A 199 13.41 13.73 -3.79
CA LEU A 199 14.84 13.57 -4.06
C LEU A 199 15.40 14.77 -4.81
N PRO A 200 16.43 15.44 -4.28
CA PRO A 200 17.05 16.58 -4.92
C PRO A 200 17.74 16.20 -6.25
N PRO A 201 17.76 17.10 -7.25
CA PRO A 201 18.60 16.98 -8.42
C PRO A 201 20.08 17.22 -8.09
N GLU A 202 20.97 16.92 -9.04
CA GLU A 202 22.41 17.19 -8.89
C GLU A 202 22.72 18.68 -8.61
N THR A 203 21.90 19.57 -9.17
CA THR A 203 22.02 21.03 -8.95
C THR A 203 20.76 21.54 -8.31
N LEU A 204 20.87 22.09 -7.10
CA LEU A 204 19.74 22.68 -6.39
C LEU A 204 19.26 23.98 -7.07
N PRO A 205 17.94 24.29 -6.98
CA PRO A 205 17.40 25.58 -7.38
C PRO A 205 18.05 26.74 -6.60
N LYS A 206 18.28 27.87 -7.29
CA LYS A 206 18.83 29.09 -6.68
C LYS A 206 17.71 29.88 -5.97
N ALA A 207 17.34 29.42 -4.80
CA ALA A 207 16.38 30.08 -3.91
C ALA A 207 17.07 30.73 -2.71
N ILE A 208 16.36 31.59 -1.98
CA ILE A 208 16.86 32.20 -0.72
C ILE A 208 17.14 31.12 0.31
N ALA A 209 16.25 30.13 0.40
CA ALA A 209 16.36 28.94 1.24
C ALA A 209 15.80 27.72 0.50
N VAL A 210 16.44 26.57 0.72
CA VAL A 210 15.98 25.26 0.22
C VAL A 210 15.95 24.32 1.41
N VAL A 211 14.80 24.14 2.02
CA VAL A 211 14.60 23.29 3.20
C VAL A 211 14.08 21.93 2.72
N ASP A 212 14.95 20.93 2.72
CA ASP A 212 14.62 19.58 2.32
C ASP A 212 15.51 18.59 3.09
N PRO A 213 14.93 17.68 3.92
CA PRO A 213 15.69 16.73 4.70
C PRO A 213 16.51 15.75 3.87
N ARG A 214 16.19 15.58 2.58
CA ARG A 214 16.89 14.66 1.68
C ARG A 214 18.07 15.27 0.94
N ARG A 215 18.37 16.53 1.18
CA ARG A 215 19.59 17.15 0.65
C ARG A 215 20.83 16.42 1.18
N GLU A 216 21.84 16.32 0.35
CA GLU A 216 23.09 15.64 0.68
C GLU A 216 23.85 16.33 1.83
N ASP A 217 23.71 17.65 1.94
CA ASP A 217 24.32 18.50 2.98
C ASP A 217 23.42 18.75 4.20
N ASP A 218 22.22 18.17 4.24
CA ASP A 218 21.32 18.29 5.38
C ASP A 218 21.75 17.38 6.54
N THR A 219 21.79 17.94 7.75
CA THR A 219 22.28 17.27 8.95
C THR A 219 21.18 16.84 9.92
N SER A 220 19.91 17.08 9.58
CA SER A 220 18.79 16.63 10.40
C SER A 220 18.80 15.12 10.59
N PRO A 221 18.47 14.59 11.78
CA PRO A 221 18.57 13.16 12.07
C PRO A 221 17.51 12.34 11.36
N PHE A 222 16.37 12.94 10.98
CA PHE A 222 15.25 12.26 10.37
C PHE A 222 15.00 12.76 8.94
N LYS A 223 15.08 11.83 7.97
CA LYS A 223 14.96 12.12 6.53
C LYS A 223 13.58 11.76 5.94
N GLY A 224 12.70 11.21 6.75
CA GLY A 224 11.42 10.64 6.33
C GLY A 224 10.22 11.59 6.43
N LEU A 225 10.42 12.89 6.60
CA LEU A 225 9.31 13.87 6.62
C LEU A 225 8.66 13.97 5.23
N CYS A 226 7.33 14.16 5.18
CA CYS A 226 6.59 14.58 3.99
C CYS A 226 6.55 16.11 3.89
N GLY A 227 5.96 16.67 2.83
CA GLY A 227 5.81 18.10 2.64
C GLY A 227 5.08 18.80 3.81
N ALA A 228 3.98 18.20 4.32
CA ALA A 228 3.30 18.71 5.51
C ALA A 228 4.14 18.59 6.78
N GLY A 229 5.00 17.56 6.89
CA GLY A 229 5.95 17.41 7.99
C GLY A 229 7.04 18.49 7.96
N VAL A 230 7.56 18.85 6.79
CA VAL A 230 8.52 19.95 6.64
C VAL A 230 7.84 21.29 6.94
N ALA A 231 6.61 21.52 6.45
CA ALA A 231 5.83 22.72 6.78
C ALA A 231 5.54 22.83 8.29
N PHE A 232 5.25 21.70 8.96
CA PHE A 232 5.10 21.64 10.42
C PHE A 232 6.37 22.09 11.15
N LYS A 233 7.54 21.61 10.73
CA LYS A 233 8.83 22.03 11.28
C LYS A 233 9.09 23.51 11.03
N LEU A 234 8.74 24.04 9.85
CA LEU A 234 8.89 25.46 9.55
C LEU A 234 8.01 26.32 10.48
N CYS A 235 6.78 25.90 10.77
CA CYS A 235 5.92 26.62 11.72
C CYS A 235 6.51 26.65 13.12
N ALA A 236 7.03 25.54 13.62
CA ALA A 236 7.71 25.50 14.92
C ALA A 236 8.96 26.41 14.95
N ALA A 237 9.74 26.44 13.88
CA ALA A 237 10.90 27.32 13.74
C ALA A 237 10.51 28.80 13.72
N LEU A 238 9.42 29.17 13.04
CA LEU A 238 8.90 30.53 13.00
C LEU A 238 8.45 31.04 14.38
N ASP A 239 7.81 30.17 15.17
CA ASP A 239 7.40 30.52 16.53
C ASP A 239 8.55 30.42 17.54
N GLY A 240 9.66 29.78 17.18
CA GLY A 240 10.80 29.55 18.08
C GLY A 240 10.43 28.64 19.26
N CYS A 241 9.47 27.75 19.06
CA CYS A 241 8.97 26.79 20.06
C CYS A 241 9.45 25.36 19.78
N PRO A 242 9.48 24.49 20.81
CA PRO A 242 9.65 23.04 20.59
C PRO A 242 8.57 22.50 19.65
N PRO A 243 8.90 21.58 18.72
CA PRO A 243 7.94 21.07 17.76
C PRO A 243 6.77 20.32 18.40
N GLU A 244 6.92 19.81 19.62
CA GLU A 244 5.86 19.18 20.40
C GLU A 244 4.70 20.14 20.69
N GLU A 245 4.97 21.43 20.88
CA GLU A 245 3.94 22.45 21.12
C GLU A 245 3.07 22.69 19.85
N MET A 246 3.64 22.46 18.68
CA MET A 246 2.92 22.57 17.41
C MET A 246 1.97 21.40 17.14
N LEU A 247 2.14 20.26 17.84
CA LEU A 247 1.26 19.08 17.66
C LEU A 247 -0.20 19.43 17.95
N ASP A 248 -0.46 20.17 19.00
CA ASP A 248 -1.83 20.57 19.38
C ASP A 248 -2.44 21.60 18.41
N TYR A 249 -1.62 22.33 17.67
CA TYR A 249 -2.09 23.34 16.72
C TYR A 249 -2.37 22.79 15.31
N CYS A 250 -1.46 21.96 14.78
CA CYS A 250 -1.53 21.51 13.38
C CYS A 250 -1.10 20.05 13.17
N GLY A 251 -1.00 19.26 14.24
CA GLY A 251 -0.64 17.85 14.16
C GLY A 251 -1.62 17.01 13.33
N ASP A 252 -2.91 17.37 13.33
CA ASP A 252 -3.95 16.71 12.52
C ASP A 252 -3.64 16.81 11.02
N LEU A 253 -3.31 18.00 10.51
CA LEU A 253 -2.96 18.22 9.10
C LEU A 253 -1.65 17.52 8.73
N ALA A 254 -0.63 17.64 9.58
CA ALA A 254 0.65 16.99 9.35
C ALA A 254 0.53 15.47 9.34
N ALA A 255 -0.31 14.89 10.21
CA ALA A 255 -0.58 13.45 10.22
C ALA A 255 -1.32 12.98 8.96
N VAL A 256 -2.32 13.75 8.51
CA VAL A 256 -3.07 13.41 7.29
C VAL A 256 -2.16 13.43 6.07
N GLY A 257 -1.29 14.44 5.91
CA GLY A 257 -0.28 14.50 4.84
C GLY A 257 0.69 13.31 4.91
N THR A 258 1.30 13.08 6.08
CA THR A 258 2.28 12.01 6.30
C THR A 258 1.73 10.63 5.95
N VAL A 259 0.49 10.33 6.38
CA VAL A 259 -0.15 9.03 6.08
C VAL A 259 -0.55 8.91 4.62
N ALA A 260 -1.04 10.00 4.03
CA ALA A 260 -1.52 10.01 2.65
C ALA A 260 -0.38 9.87 1.62
N ASP A 261 0.78 10.44 1.90
CA ASP A 261 2.00 10.31 1.09
C ASP A 261 2.78 9.00 1.34
N VAL A 262 2.18 8.11 2.15
CA VAL A 262 2.74 6.77 2.43
C VAL A 262 4.17 6.85 3.03
N MET A 263 4.43 7.87 3.83
CA MET A 263 5.72 8.03 4.50
C MET A 263 5.94 6.98 5.60
N PRO A 264 7.20 6.62 5.91
CA PRO A 264 7.52 5.68 6.98
C PRO A 264 6.87 6.11 8.31
N LEU A 265 6.09 5.22 8.93
CA LEU A 265 5.48 5.46 10.25
C LEU A 265 6.40 4.98 11.39
N THR A 266 7.64 5.45 11.34
CA THR A 266 8.73 5.20 12.30
C THR A 266 9.35 6.52 12.71
N GLY A 267 10.14 6.54 13.79
CA GLY A 267 10.81 7.75 14.27
C GLY A 267 9.83 8.90 14.50
N GLU A 268 10.23 10.11 14.12
CA GLU A 268 9.42 11.34 14.32
C GLU A 268 8.02 11.24 13.68
N ASN A 269 7.88 10.60 12.52
CA ASN A 269 6.58 10.45 11.88
C ASN A 269 5.61 9.59 12.72
N ARG A 270 6.13 8.61 13.48
CA ARG A 270 5.29 7.83 14.37
C ARG A 270 4.69 8.70 15.48
N THR A 271 5.50 9.52 16.13
CA THR A 271 5.06 10.46 17.18
C THR A 271 4.08 11.47 16.62
N LEU A 272 4.43 12.12 15.50
CA LEU A 272 3.59 13.11 14.81
C LEU A 272 2.23 12.52 14.41
N VAL A 273 2.21 11.34 13.77
CA VAL A 273 0.96 10.71 13.33
C VAL A 273 0.15 10.20 14.53
N LYS A 274 0.79 9.66 15.56
CA LYS A 274 0.09 9.20 16.78
C LYS A 274 -0.63 10.35 17.49
N ALA A 275 0.04 11.51 17.62
CA ALA A 275 -0.55 12.71 18.20
C ALA A 275 -1.63 13.30 17.27
N GLY A 276 -1.32 13.48 16.00
CA GLY A 276 -2.24 14.09 15.03
C GLY A 276 -3.51 13.28 14.78
N LEU A 277 -3.46 11.94 14.83
CA LEU A 277 -4.68 11.11 14.75
C LEU A 277 -5.59 11.29 15.97
N ARG A 278 -5.02 11.50 17.17
CA ARG A 278 -5.79 11.83 18.36
C ARG A 278 -6.46 13.19 18.26
N GLN A 279 -5.73 14.18 17.74
CA GLN A 279 -6.27 15.51 17.46
C GLN A 279 -7.34 15.44 16.38
N LEU A 280 -7.11 14.73 15.27
CA LEU A 280 -8.05 14.56 14.17
C LEU A 280 -9.39 13.95 14.64
N GLN A 281 -9.35 13.01 15.56
CA GLN A 281 -10.56 12.40 16.14
C GLN A 281 -11.47 13.42 16.85
N ASN A 282 -10.86 14.46 17.43
CA ASN A 282 -11.55 15.52 18.17
C ASN A 282 -11.17 16.88 17.59
N THR A 283 -11.05 16.97 16.27
CA THR A 283 -10.65 18.20 15.59
C THR A 283 -11.67 19.31 15.81
N ASP A 284 -11.19 20.52 16.01
CA ASP A 284 -11.96 21.75 16.05
C ASP A 284 -12.01 22.48 14.69
N ARG A 285 -11.46 21.85 13.64
CA ARG A 285 -11.51 22.34 12.27
C ARG A 285 -12.82 21.94 11.60
N PRO A 286 -13.75 22.87 11.32
CA PRO A 286 -15.05 22.54 10.75
C PRO A 286 -14.96 21.73 9.45
N GLY A 287 -13.94 21.96 8.63
CA GLY A 287 -13.74 21.22 7.38
C GLY A 287 -13.40 19.75 7.60
N LEU A 288 -12.51 19.42 8.57
CA LEU A 288 -12.16 18.04 8.89
C LEU A 288 -13.29 17.36 9.65
N GLU A 289 -13.95 18.05 10.58
CA GLU A 289 -15.12 17.54 11.28
C GLU A 289 -16.23 17.14 10.30
N ALA A 290 -16.61 18.02 9.37
CA ALA A 290 -17.59 17.73 8.34
C ALA A 290 -17.19 16.54 7.45
N LEU A 291 -15.91 16.40 7.14
CA LEU A 291 -15.42 15.23 6.38
C LEU A 291 -15.54 13.94 7.19
N LEU A 292 -15.22 13.96 8.48
CA LEU A 292 -15.39 12.80 9.36
C LEU A 292 -16.85 12.41 9.53
N GLU A 293 -17.77 13.37 9.61
CA GLU A 293 -19.22 13.14 9.64
C GLU A 293 -19.69 12.50 8.33
N GLU A 294 -19.34 13.08 7.17
CA GLU A 294 -19.73 12.59 5.84
C GLU A 294 -19.32 11.14 5.62
N VAL A 295 -18.15 10.72 6.18
CA VAL A 295 -17.65 9.35 6.04
C VAL A 295 -18.03 8.43 7.19
N GLY A 296 -18.80 8.90 8.17
CA GLY A 296 -19.29 8.12 9.30
C GLY A 296 -18.21 7.75 10.31
N LEU A 297 -17.16 8.56 10.45
CA LEU A 297 -16.09 8.42 11.44
C LEU A 297 -16.24 9.35 12.65
N ALA A 298 -17.18 10.29 12.64
CA ALA A 298 -17.42 11.18 13.77
C ALA A 298 -17.66 10.38 15.06
N GLY A 299 -16.97 10.77 16.14
CA GLY A 299 -17.04 10.12 17.45
C GLY A 299 -16.44 8.70 17.53
N LYS A 300 -15.70 8.27 16.50
CA LYS A 300 -14.99 6.98 16.49
C LYS A 300 -13.48 7.20 16.51
N PRO A 301 -12.70 6.22 17.00
CA PRO A 301 -11.25 6.27 16.85
C PRO A 301 -10.85 6.36 15.39
N VAL A 302 -10.01 7.35 15.06
CA VAL A 302 -9.46 7.52 13.71
C VAL A 302 -8.08 6.87 13.64
N THR A 303 -7.89 5.99 12.66
CA THR A 303 -6.64 5.25 12.46
C THR A 303 -5.94 5.71 11.18
N ALA A 304 -4.67 5.39 11.03
CA ALA A 304 -3.94 5.63 9.78
C ALA A 304 -4.61 4.89 8.58
N GLU A 305 -5.22 3.73 8.80
CA GLU A 305 -6.00 3.03 7.77
C GLU A 305 -7.23 3.86 7.34
N ASN A 306 -7.93 4.52 8.28
CA ASN A 306 -9.03 5.43 7.94
C ASN A 306 -8.54 6.62 7.12
N VAL A 307 -7.38 7.19 7.46
CA VAL A 307 -6.78 8.26 6.65
C VAL A 307 -6.47 7.74 5.24
N SER A 308 -5.74 6.63 5.11
CA SER A 308 -5.30 6.10 3.81
C SER A 308 -6.45 5.69 2.88
N TYR A 309 -7.50 5.06 3.42
CA TYR A 309 -8.55 4.44 2.60
C TYR A 309 -9.89 5.18 2.63
N THR A 310 -10.07 6.14 3.55
CA THR A 310 -11.35 6.85 3.68
C THR A 310 -11.18 8.36 3.49
N ILE A 311 -10.29 9.01 4.22
CA ILE A 311 -10.14 10.48 4.22
C ILE A 311 -9.33 10.93 2.98
N ALA A 312 -8.09 10.47 2.84
CA ALA A 312 -7.18 10.85 1.77
C ALA A 312 -7.74 10.61 0.35
N PRO A 313 -8.46 9.50 0.05
CA PRO A 313 -9.03 9.31 -1.28
C PRO A 313 -10.05 10.39 -1.69
N ARG A 314 -10.77 10.99 -0.74
CA ARG A 314 -11.73 12.07 -1.02
C ARG A 314 -11.04 13.38 -1.35
N ILE A 315 -10.02 13.73 -0.59
CA ILE A 315 -9.17 14.90 -0.85
C ILE A 315 -8.47 14.75 -2.20
N ASN A 316 -7.82 13.59 -2.44
CA ASN A 316 -7.14 13.28 -3.69
C ASN A 316 -8.05 13.25 -4.92
N ALA A 317 -9.35 12.91 -4.74
CA ALA A 317 -10.29 12.84 -5.85
C ALA A 317 -10.49 14.21 -6.52
N ALA A 318 -10.45 15.29 -5.76
CA ALA A 318 -10.54 16.64 -6.30
C ALA A 318 -9.44 16.90 -7.33
N GLY A 319 -8.17 16.68 -7.00
CA GLY A 319 -7.03 16.87 -7.89
C GLY A 319 -6.97 15.87 -9.07
N ARG A 320 -7.73 14.76 -9.01
CA ARG A 320 -7.78 13.76 -10.09
C ARG A 320 -8.92 13.99 -11.08
N MET A 321 -10.07 14.46 -10.62
CA MET A 321 -11.33 14.52 -11.39
C MET A 321 -11.83 15.95 -11.64
N ASP A 322 -11.37 16.94 -10.85
CA ASP A 322 -11.84 18.32 -10.88
C ASP A 322 -10.66 19.25 -10.51
N ASN A 323 -10.78 20.02 -9.45
CA ASN A 323 -9.79 21.00 -9.01
C ASN A 323 -9.45 20.79 -7.53
N ALA A 324 -8.18 20.61 -7.22
CA ALA A 324 -7.66 20.43 -5.85
C ALA A 324 -8.01 21.62 -4.91
N VAL A 325 -8.30 22.80 -5.47
CA VAL A 325 -8.75 23.97 -4.70
C VAL A 325 -10.01 23.67 -3.88
N THR A 326 -10.92 22.79 -4.34
CA THR A 326 -12.09 22.37 -3.56
C THR A 326 -11.68 21.66 -2.26
N ALA A 327 -10.66 20.82 -2.31
CA ALA A 327 -10.13 20.13 -1.13
C ALA A 327 -9.44 21.12 -0.18
N LEU A 328 -8.63 22.03 -0.71
CA LEU A 328 -8.00 23.09 0.09
C LEU A 328 -9.03 23.98 0.77
N GLN A 329 -10.10 24.36 0.05
CA GLN A 329 -11.19 25.14 0.62
C GLN A 329 -11.91 24.41 1.76
N LEU A 330 -12.09 23.08 1.67
CA LEU A 330 -12.66 22.31 2.77
C LEU A 330 -11.73 22.34 3.99
N VAL A 331 -10.46 21.99 3.81
CA VAL A 331 -9.49 21.88 4.93
C VAL A 331 -9.32 23.22 5.66
N MET A 332 -9.44 24.35 4.95
CA MET A 332 -9.32 25.69 5.52
C MET A 332 -10.68 26.34 5.90
N CYS A 333 -11.80 25.61 5.75
CA CYS A 333 -13.12 26.17 6.00
C CYS A 333 -13.35 26.43 7.49
N GLU A 334 -13.77 27.65 7.83
CA GLU A 334 -14.11 28.06 9.20
C GLU A 334 -15.64 28.09 9.43
N ASP A 335 -16.46 27.97 8.38
CA ASP A 335 -17.93 27.96 8.43
C ASP A 335 -18.45 26.51 8.37
N PRO A 336 -19.14 26.01 9.42
CA PRO A 336 -19.61 24.63 9.46
C PRO A 336 -20.59 24.25 8.34
N ASP A 337 -21.52 25.16 7.98
CA ASP A 337 -22.52 24.87 6.94
C ASP A 337 -21.82 24.75 5.58
N ARG A 338 -20.87 25.64 5.32
CA ARG A 338 -20.06 25.60 4.10
C ARG A 338 -19.13 24.37 4.07
N ALA A 339 -18.57 23.98 5.22
CA ALA A 339 -17.77 22.78 5.36
C ALA A 339 -18.55 21.51 5.01
N ALA A 340 -19.79 21.39 5.49
CA ALA A 340 -20.67 20.29 5.15
C ALA A 340 -20.96 20.18 3.64
N GLU A 341 -21.24 21.32 2.96
CA GLU A 341 -21.41 21.35 1.50
C GLU A 341 -20.15 20.88 0.76
N LEU A 342 -18.97 21.35 1.18
CA LEU A 342 -17.70 20.98 0.55
C LEU A 342 -17.35 19.52 0.79
N ALA A 343 -17.57 18.98 2.00
CA ALA A 343 -17.35 17.58 2.33
C ALA A 343 -18.24 16.67 1.49
N HIS A 344 -19.53 17.01 1.37
CA HIS A 344 -20.46 16.29 0.50
C HIS A 344 -20.01 16.31 -0.97
N LYS A 345 -19.62 17.47 -1.48
CA LYS A 345 -19.09 17.61 -2.85
C LYS A 345 -17.86 16.73 -3.09
N LEU A 346 -16.90 16.69 -2.15
CA LEU A 346 -15.73 15.81 -2.27
C LEU A 346 -16.10 14.33 -2.26
N ASN A 347 -17.10 13.96 -1.47
CA ASN A 347 -17.60 12.58 -1.45
C ASN A 347 -18.25 12.19 -2.79
N GLU A 348 -19.03 13.09 -3.41
CA GLU A 348 -19.59 12.88 -4.75
C GLU A 348 -18.49 12.72 -5.82
N ILE A 349 -17.46 13.60 -5.80
CA ILE A 349 -16.31 13.53 -6.71
C ILE A 349 -15.58 12.19 -6.53
N ASN A 350 -15.36 11.74 -5.29
CA ASN A 350 -14.72 10.46 -5.02
C ASN A 350 -15.58 9.26 -5.48
N THR A 351 -16.90 9.33 -5.32
CA THR A 351 -17.83 8.31 -5.83
C THR A 351 -17.71 8.20 -7.34
N LYS A 352 -17.74 9.33 -8.05
CA LYS A 352 -17.56 9.37 -9.51
C LYS A 352 -16.19 8.81 -9.93
N ARG A 353 -15.13 9.11 -9.18
CA ARG A 353 -13.80 8.55 -9.43
C ARG A 353 -13.81 7.02 -9.29
N GLN A 354 -14.47 6.46 -8.25
CA GLN A 354 -14.60 5.02 -8.03
C GLN A 354 -15.41 4.33 -9.14
N GLU A 355 -16.48 4.95 -9.60
CA GLU A 355 -17.28 4.45 -10.73
C GLU A 355 -16.45 4.42 -12.01
N THR A 356 -15.72 5.49 -12.30
CA THR A 356 -14.82 5.60 -13.46
C THR A 356 -13.71 4.55 -13.37
N GLU A 357 -13.10 4.36 -12.21
CA GLU A 357 -12.10 3.32 -11.96
C GLU A 357 -12.66 1.93 -12.27
N LEU A 358 -13.87 1.63 -11.77
CA LEU A 358 -14.51 0.33 -12.00
C LEU A 358 -14.81 0.09 -13.48
N GLN A 359 -15.27 1.12 -14.19
CA GLN A 359 -15.53 1.04 -15.64
C GLN A 359 -14.26 0.74 -16.42
N ILE A 360 -13.17 1.49 -16.17
CA ILE A 360 -11.88 1.28 -16.83
C ILE A 360 -11.32 -0.10 -16.50
N PHE A 361 -11.42 -0.52 -15.22
CA PHE A 361 -10.94 -1.83 -14.79
C PHE A 361 -11.68 -2.98 -15.48
N LYS A 362 -13.02 -2.89 -15.62
CA LYS A 362 -13.82 -3.87 -16.36
C LYS A 362 -13.43 -3.91 -17.85
N ALA A 363 -13.30 -2.75 -18.49
CA ALA A 363 -12.88 -2.67 -19.88
C ALA A 363 -11.47 -3.29 -20.09
N ALA A 364 -10.55 -3.06 -19.15
CA ALA A 364 -9.23 -3.70 -19.18
C ALA A 364 -9.30 -5.22 -19.01
N GLN A 365 -10.23 -5.74 -18.19
CA GLN A 365 -10.46 -7.18 -18.05
C GLN A 365 -11.05 -7.80 -19.32
N GLU A 366 -12.04 -7.16 -19.92
CA GLU A 366 -12.65 -7.60 -21.19
C GLU A 366 -11.59 -7.64 -22.30
N LEU A 367 -10.68 -6.65 -22.33
CA LEU A 367 -9.55 -6.67 -23.28
C LEU A 367 -8.63 -7.88 -23.06
N LEU A 368 -8.33 -8.23 -21.80
CA LEU A 368 -7.52 -9.39 -21.46
C LEU A 368 -8.23 -10.73 -21.77
N GLU A 369 -9.53 -10.77 -21.73
CA GLU A 369 -10.32 -11.95 -22.16
C GLU A 369 -10.33 -12.10 -23.68
N GLN A 370 -10.38 -10.99 -24.43
CA GLN A 370 -10.34 -10.99 -25.89
C GLN A 370 -8.94 -11.25 -26.44
N GLU A 371 -7.90 -10.79 -25.74
CA GLU A 371 -6.49 -10.93 -26.12
C GLU A 371 -5.69 -11.62 -24.98
N PRO A 372 -5.93 -12.92 -24.73
CA PRO A 372 -5.33 -13.64 -23.60
C PRO A 372 -3.80 -13.73 -23.67
N GLU A 373 -3.21 -13.55 -24.85
CA GLU A 373 -1.75 -13.47 -25.01
C GLU A 373 -1.12 -12.29 -24.26
N ARG A 374 -1.88 -11.27 -23.91
CA ARG A 374 -1.41 -10.16 -23.06
C ARG A 374 -1.11 -10.60 -21.62
N LEU A 375 -1.74 -11.68 -21.17
CA LEU A 375 -1.46 -12.28 -19.87
C LEU A 375 -0.07 -12.95 -19.81
N GLU A 376 0.52 -13.24 -20.97
CA GLU A 376 1.89 -13.78 -21.05
C GLU A 376 2.96 -12.67 -21.09
N ASP A 377 2.58 -11.42 -21.35
CA ASP A 377 3.48 -10.27 -21.36
C ASP A 377 4.19 -10.11 -20.00
N ARG A 378 5.48 -9.78 -20.01
CA ARG A 378 6.24 -9.45 -18.81
C ARG A 378 5.90 -8.07 -18.29
N VAL A 379 5.71 -7.12 -19.20
CA VAL A 379 5.18 -5.78 -18.95
C VAL A 379 3.86 -5.67 -19.70
N MET A 380 2.78 -5.59 -18.95
CA MET A 380 1.43 -5.53 -19.50
C MET A 380 1.13 -4.11 -19.96
N LEU A 381 0.95 -3.90 -21.26
CA LEU A 381 0.53 -2.63 -21.83
C LEU A 381 -0.91 -2.73 -22.31
N LEU A 382 -1.81 -2.01 -21.65
CA LEU A 382 -3.25 -1.96 -21.95
C LEU A 382 -3.65 -0.56 -22.39
N TRP A 383 -4.51 -0.46 -23.40
CA TRP A 383 -4.97 0.83 -23.89
C TRP A 383 -6.44 0.82 -24.26
N GLY A 384 -7.08 1.98 -24.08
CA GLY A 384 -8.47 2.21 -24.45
C GLY A 384 -8.74 3.67 -24.75
N ARG A 385 -9.87 3.94 -25.42
CA ARG A 385 -10.31 5.29 -25.73
C ARG A 385 -11.11 5.88 -24.57
N ASP A 386 -10.97 7.19 -24.38
CA ASP A 386 -11.74 7.97 -23.41
C ASP A 386 -11.62 7.51 -21.94
N TRP A 387 -10.52 6.80 -21.60
CA TRP A 387 -10.20 6.49 -20.22
C TRP A 387 -9.68 7.73 -19.50
N HIS A 388 -10.25 8.05 -18.36
CA HIS A 388 -9.89 9.26 -17.63
C HIS A 388 -8.41 9.26 -17.19
N PRO A 389 -7.58 10.26 -17.63
CA PRO A 389 -6.13 10.23 -17.36
C PRO A 389 -5.79 10.33 -15.87
N GLY A 390 -6.63 10.96 -15.03
CA GLY A 390 -6.47 11.01 -13.58
C GLY A 390 -6.69 9.67 -12.86
N VAL A 391 -7.31 8.67 -13.54
CA VAL A 391 -7.74 7.39 -12.94
C VAL A 391 -6.92 6.20 -13.43
N ILE A 392 -6.37 6.25 -14.66
CA ILE A 392 -5.61 5.11 -15.24
C ILE A 392 -4.48 4.60 -14.36
N GLY A 393 -3.82 5.49 -13.60
CA GLY A 393 -2.75 5.10 -12.67
C GLY A 393 -3.25 4.26 -11.49
N ILE A 394 -4.49 4.49 -11.02
CA ILE A 394 -5.12 3.67 -9.97
C ILE A 394 -5.46 2.29 -10.53
N VAL A 395 -5.98 2.24 -11.75
CA VAL A 395 -6.28 0.98 -12.44
C VAL A 395 -4.99 0.18 -12.68
N ALA A 396 -3.89 0.84 -13.06
CA ALA A 396 -2.58 0.19 -13.21
C ALA A 396 -2.12 -0.46 -11.89
N SER A 397 -2.21 0.24 -10.75
CA SER A 397 -1.88 -0.32 -9.43
C SER A 397 -2.70 -1.57 -9.13
N ARG A 398 -4.02 -1.51 -9.32
CA ARG A 398 -4.92 -2.64 -9.06
C ARG A 398 -4.65 -3.85 -9.96
N LEU A 399 -4.23 -3.61 -11.20
CA LEU A 399 -3.83 -4.68 -12.11
C LEU A 399 -2.48 -5.28 -11.71
N VAL A 400 -1.52 -4.49 -11.23
CA VAL A 400 -0.25 -4.97 -10.66
C VAL A 400 -0.51 -5.89 -9.47
N GLU A 401 -1.34 -5.48 -8.53
CA GLU A 401 -1.72 -6.30 -7.36
C GLU A 401 -2.33 -7.65 -7.78
N ARG A 402 -3.18 -7.64 -8.81
CA ARG A 402 -3.85 -8.85 -9.30
C ARG A 402 -2.94 -9.77 -10.09
N THR A 403 -2.00 -9.21 -10.87
CA THR A 403 -1.21 -9.97 -11.85
C THR A 403 0.22 -10.24 -11.39
N GLY A 404 0.72 -9.50 -10.38
CA GLY A 404 2.11 -9.58 -9.93
C GLY A 404 3.12 -9.15 -10.99
N ARG A 405 2.73 -8.28 -11.94
CA ARG A 405 3.56 -7.82 -13.08
C ARG A 405 3.51 -6.32 -13.22
N PRO A 406 4.54 -5.69 -13.81
CA PRO A 406 4.46 -4.30 -14.20
C PRO A 406 3.33 -4.07 -15.22
N VAL A 407 2.53 -3.03 -15.00
CA VAL A 407 1.39 -2.67 -15.85
C VAL A 407 1.46 -1.22 -16.24
N ILE A 408 1.22 -0.93 -17.51
CA ILE A 408 1.04 0.42 -18.05
C ILE A 408 -0.36 0.49 -18.64
N VAL A 409 -1.18 1.41 -18.16
CA VAL A 409 -2.52 1.69 -18.69
C VAL A 409 -2.47 3.02 -19.44
N VAL A 410 -2.98 2.99 -20.67
CA VAL A 410 -2.89 4.12 -21.62
C VAL A 410 -4.29 4.55 -22.05
N THR A 411 -4.56 5.83 -22.02
CA THR A 411 -5.75 6.44 -22.64
C THR A 411 -5.39 7.06 -23.99
N ILE A 412 -6.28 6.95 -24.96
CA ILE A 412 -6.17 7.52 -26.30
C ILE A 412 -7.21 8.64 -26.39
N ASP A 413 -6.77 9.85 -26.69
CA ASP A 413 -7.67 10.99 -26.93
C ASP A 413 -8.22 11.02 -28.37
N GLU A 414 -9.09 12.00 -28.65
CA GLU A 414 -9.72 12.19 -29.96
C GLU A 414 -8.72 12.54 -31.08
N HIS A 415 -7.50 12.99 -30.74
CA HIS A 415 -6.44 13.35 -31.68
C HIS A 415 -5.42 12.22 -31.90
N GLY A 416 -5.60 11.06 -31.22
CA GLY A 416 -4.64 9.93 -31.27
C GLY A 416 -3.38 10.17 -30.45
N GLU A 417 -3.36 11.20 -29.59
CA GLU A 417 -2.31 11.34 -28.59
C GLU A 417 -2.66 10.49 -27.36
N CYS A 418 -1.67 9.73 -26.90
CA CYS A 418 -1.87 8.78 -25.84
C CYS A 418 -1.12 9.20 -24.58
N LYS A 419 -1.80 9.16 -23.43
CA LYS A 419 -1.20 9.36 -22.10
C LYS A 419 -1.24 8.05 -21.34
N GLY A 420 -0.09 7.60 -20.83
CA GLY A 420 0.06 6.35 -20.08
C GLY A 420 0.51 6.59 -18.65
N SER A 421 0.01 5.77 -17.75
CA SER A 421 0.47 5.69 -16.36
C SER A 421 0.83 4.24 -16.04
N GLY A 422 2.07 4.02 -15.60
CA GLY A 422 2.61 2.71 -15.28
C GLY A 422 2.84 2.54 -13.78
N ARG A 423 2.70 1.28 -13.34
CA ARG A 423 3.06 0.83 -11.99
C ARG A 423 3.88 -0.45 -12.11
N SER A 424 4.78 -0.63 -11.17
CA SER A 424 5.75 -1.72 -11.19
C SER A 424 5.63 -2.67 -10.01
N VAL A 425 6.43 -3.71 -10.03
CA VAL A 425 6.65 -4.65 -8.92
C VAL A 425 8.07 -4.46 -8.38
N GLN A 426 8.30 -4.87 -7.15
CA GLN A 426 9.64 -4.83 -6.55
C GLN A 426 10.66 -5.59 -7.40
N GLY A 427 11.83 -4.98 -7.58
CA GLY A 427 12.90 -5.56 -8.40
C GLY A 427 12.80 -5.30 -9.91
N PHE A 428 11.75 -4.59 -10.39
CA PHE A 428 11.64 -4.18 -11.79
C PHE A 428 11.66 -2.66 -11.95
N ASN A 429 12.67 -2.14 -12.65
CA ASN A 429 12.79 -0.71 -12.93
C ASN A 429 11.97 -0.31 -14.16
N LEU A 430 10.73 0.16 -13.92
CA LEU A 430 9.81 0.56 -14.97
C LEU A 430 10.31 1.80 -15.75
N HIS A 431 10.93 2.77 -15.06
CA HIS A 431 11.48 3.96 -15.70
C HIS A 431 12.58 3.61 -16.70
N ALA A 432 13.52 2.73 -16.32
CA ALA A 432 14.57 2.26 -17.22
C ALA A 432 13.99 1.49 -18.42
N CYS A 433 12.97 0.65 -18.20
CA CYS A 433 12.27 -0.08 -19.24
C CYS A 433 11.61 0.87 -20.26
N ILE A 434 10.90 1.90 -19.79
CA ILE A 434 10.28 2.92 -20.64
C ILE A 434 11.35 3.74 -21.35
N GLY A 435 12.43 4.12 -20.66
CA GLY A 435 13.55 4.88 -21.23
C GLY A 435 14.25 4.17 -22.39
N ALA A 436 14.32 2.83 -22.37
CA ALA A 436 14.83 2.04 -23.49
C ALA A 436 13.95 2.10 -24.75
N CYS A 437 12.77 2.71 -24.65
CA CYS A 437 11.82 2.94 -25.74
C CYS A 437 11.67 4.43 -26.09
N ALA A 438 12.57 5.31 -25.65
CA ALA A 438 12.44 6.77 -25.73
C ALA A 438 12.17 7.27 -27.17
N ASP A 439 12.72 6.61 -28.18
CA ASP A 439 12.53 6.96 -29.60
C ASP A 439 11.09 6.73 -30.12
N LEU A 440 10.28 5.95 -29.41
CA LEU A 440 8.85 5.74 -29.71
C LEU A 440 7.95 6.72 -28.97
N LEU A 441 8.48 7.44 -27.97
CA LEU A 441 7.73 8.27 -27.04
C LEU A 441 7.80 9.75 -27.40
N ILE A 442 6.78 10.51 -27.05
CA ILE A 442 6.77 11.97 -27.09
C ILE A 442 7.50 12.51 -25.84
N ARG A 443 7.17 11.96 -24.67
CA ARG A 443 7.81 12.24 -23.39
C ARG A 443 7.61 11.09 -22.42
N TYR A 444 8.46 10.99 -21.42
CA TYR A 444 8.31 10.06 -20.29
C TYR A 444 9.00 10.62 -19.06
N GLY A 445 8.65 10.09 -17.88
CA GLY A 445 9.27 10.45 -16.62
C GLY A 445 8.71 9.61 -15.47
N GLY A 446 9.37 9.70 -14.32
CA GLY A 446 8.98 8.97 -13.11
C GLY A 446 10.16 8.20 -12.49
N HIS A 447 9.83 7.17 -11.72
CA HIS A 447 10.77 6.37 -10.93
C HIS A 447 10.62 4.87 -11.23
N ALA A 448 11.44 4.05 -10.59
CA ALA A 448 11.42 2.59 -10.78
C ALA A 448 10.03 1.97 -10.55
N MET A 449 9.25 2.44 -9.58
CA MET A 449 7.96 1.86 -9.21
C MET A 449 6.75 2.50 -9.91
N ALA A 450 6.87 3.73 -10.39
CA ALA A 450 5.78 4.44 -11.05
C ALA A 450 6.33 5.40 -12.11
N ALA A 451 5.77 5.35 -13.32
CA ALA A 451 6.21 6.19 -14.42
C ALA A 451 5.03 6.60 -15.32
N GLY A 452 5.15 7.79 -15.91
CA GLY A 452 4.21 8.30 -16.90
C GLY A 452 4.87 8.37 -18.29
N LEU A 453 4.05 8.31 -19.33
CA LEU A 453 4.52 8.46 -20.71
C LEU A 453 3.46 9.11 -21.60
N SER A 454 3.91 9.73 -22.68
CA SER A 454 3.07 10.11 -23.82
C SER A 454 3.62 9.47 -25.08
N VAL A 455 2.72 8.96 -25.91
CA VAL A 455 3.07 8.20 -27.12
C VAL A 455 2.01 8.43 -28.19
N ARG A 456 2.34 8.25 -29.47
CA ARG A 456 1.35 8.24 -30.57
C ARG A 456 0.67 6.87 -30.65
N GLU A 457 -0.64 6.84 -30.97
CA GLU A 457 -1.44 5.60 -31.05
C GLU A 457 -0.78 4.57 -31.99
N GLU A 458 -0.26 4.99 -33.11
CA GLU A 458 0.42 4.13 -34.09
C GLU A 458 1.64 3.38 -33.54
N ASN A 459 2.28 3.91 -32.49
CA ASN A 459 3.46 3.34 -31.87
C ASN A 459 3.13 2.31 -30.76
N LEU A 460 1.89 2.22 -30.29
CA LEU A 460 1.51 1.33 -29.17
C LEU A 460 1.87 -0.15 -29.39
N PRO A 461 1.65 -0.76 -30.59
CA PRO A 461 2.03 -2.15 -30.81
C PRO A 461 3.57 -2.35 -30.82
N ALA A 462 4.33 -1.37 -31.30
CA ALA A 462 5.79 -1.42 -31.29
C ALA A 462 6.33 -1.23 -29.88
N LEU A 463 5.73 -0.32 -29.10
CA LEU A 463 6.07 -0.08 -27.70
C LEU A 463 5.85 -1.36 -26.87
N ARG A 464 4.68 -2.04 -26.99
CA ARG A 464 4.39 -3.30 -26.30
C ARG A 464 5.49 -4.34 -26.54
N ARG A 465 5.88 -4.55 -27.79
CA ARG A 465 6.92 -5.53 -28.14
C ARG A 465 8.26 -5.15 -27.51
N ARG A 466 8.68 -3.89 -27.65
CA ARG A 466 9.99 -3.44 -27.16
C ARG A 466 10.10 -3.47 -25.64
N LEU A 467 9.04 -3.10 -24.91
CA LEU A 467 8.98 -3.23 -23.44
C LEU A 467 9.18 -4.68 -23.02
N ASN A 468 8.51 -5.62 -23.70
CA ASN A 468 8.61 -7.04 -23.37
C ASN A 468 9.97 -7.64 -23.78
N ASP A 469 10.55 -7.24 -24.92
CA ASP A 469 11.89 -7.64 -25.34
C ASP A 469 12.96 -7.14 -24.36
N TRP A 470 12.84 -5.90 -23.88
CA TRP A 470 13.72 -5.36 -22.84
C TRP A 470 13.58 -6.14 -21.54
N ALA A 471 12.36 -6.33 -21.07
CA ALA A 471 12.07 -7.07 -19.85
C ALA A 471 12.56 -8.53 -19.90
N ALA A 472 12.50 -9.17 -21.06
CA ALA A 472 13.01 -10.53 -21.25
C ALA A 472 14.53 -10.62 -21.09
N ARG A 473 15.27 -9.57 -21.49
CA ARG A 473 16.74 -9.52 -21.38
C ARG A 473 17.20 -9.11 -19.99
N GLU A 474 16.65 -8.01 -19.47
CA GLU A 474 17.15 -7.38 -18.24
C GLU A 474 16.53 -7.98 -16.98
N CYS A 475 15.31 -8.53 -17.07
CA CYS A 475 14.60 -9.12 -15.97
C CYS A 475 13.93 -10.44 -16.37
N PRO A 476 14.74 -11.48 -16.63
CA PRO A 476 14.24 -12.78 -17.13
C PRO A 476 13.32 -13.48 -16.14
N VAL A 477 13.43 -13.18 -14.85
CA VAL A 477 12.54 -13.70 -13.80
C VAL A 477 11.90 -12.54 -13.06
N LEU A 478 10.57 -12.47 -13.12
CA LEU A 478 9.78 -11.60 -12.24
C LEU A 478 9.51 -12.37 -10.95
N HIS A 479 10.10 -11.93 -9.86
CA HIS A 479 9.85 -12.51 -8.55
C HIS A 479 8.60 -11.87 -7.95
N THR A 480 7.65 -12.68 -7.52
CA THR A 480 6.57 -12.21 -6.64
C THR A 480 7.19 -11.86 -5.30
N THR A 481 6.90 -10.68 -4.78
CA THR A 481 7.33 -10.30 -3.44
C THR A 481 6.73 -11.26 -2.43
N PRO A 482 7.56 -11.95 -1.62
CA PRO A 482 7.06 -12.84 -0.60
C PRO A 482 6.21 -12.08 0.43
N LEU A 483 5.27 -12.76 1.05
CA LEU A 483 4.53 -12.21 2.17
C LEU A 483 5.37 -12.42 3.45
N GLU A 484 5.79 -11.32 4.04
CA GLU A 484 6.52 -11.35 5.31
C GLU A 484 5.54 -11.67 6.45
N CYS A 485 5.82 -12.74 7.19
CA CYS A 485 5.08 -13.14 8.39
C CYS A 485 5.92 -12.88 9.63
N ASP A 486 5.36 -12.18 10.61
CA ASP A 486 6.07 -11.84 11.84
C ASP A 486 6.21 -13.07 12.76
N LEU A 487 5.12 -13.80 13.03
CA LEU A 487 5.11 -14.89 13.98
C LEU A 487 4.20 -16.06 13.57
N PRO A 488 4.60 -17.31 13.87
CA PRO A 488 3.67 -18.43 13.90
C PRO A 488 2.82 -18.38 15.18
N ILE A 489 1.52 -18.61 15.05
CA ILE A 489 0.60 -18.63 16.19
C ILE A 489 -0.15 -19.95 16.32
N HIS A 490 -0.60 -20.21 17.54
CA HIS A 490 -1.55 -21.28 17.86
C HIS A 490 -2.77 -20.65 18.54
N LEU A 491 -3.97 -20.88 18.02
CA LEU A 491 -5.19 -20.19 18.48
C LEU A 491 -5.50 -20.36 19.97
N ASP A 492 -5.16 -21.51 20.55
CA ASP A 492 -5.35 -21.76 21.99
C ASP A 492 -4.52 -20.82 22.89
N ARG A 493 -3.48 -20.17 22.34
CA ARG A 493 -2.57 -19.27 23.05
C ARG A 493 -2.85 -17.79 22.81
N VAL A 494 -3.73 -17.48 21.86
CA VAL A 494 -4.10 -16.10 21.51
C VAL A 494 -5.35 -15.71 22.27
N THR A 495 -5.29 -14.61 23.02
CA THR A 495 -6.42 -14.05 23.76
C THR A 495 -6.80 -12.68 23.20
N VAL A 496 -8.01 -12.23 23.53
CA VAL A 496 -8.46 -10.88 23.17
C VAL A 496 -7.49 -9.83 23.72
N GLU A 497 -7.05 -10.01 24.96
CA GLU A 497 -6.12 -9.10 25.65
C GLU A 497 -4.78 -9.04 24.93
N SER A 498 -4.22 -10.20 24.54
CA SER A 498 -2.93 -10.24 23.81
C SER A 498 -3.01 -9.56 22.43
N VAL A 499 -4.16 -9.60 21.77
CA VAL A 499 -4.35 -8.89 20.49
C VAL A 499 -4.53 -7.39 20.70
N ARG A 500 -5.25 -6.97 21.75
CA ARG A 500 -5.35 -5.55 22.12
C ARG A 500 -4.01 -4.91 22.47
N LYS A 501 -3.08 -5.67 23.06
CA LYS A 501 -1.71 -5.17 23.32
C LYS A 501 -0.96 -4.76 22.06
N LEU A 502 -1.30 -5.33 20.88
CA LEU A 502 -0.70 -4.95 19.61
C LEU A 502 -1.05 -3.50 19.19
N ASP A 503 -2.15 -2.92 19.73
CA ASP A 503 -2.52 -1.53 19.45
C ASP A 503 -1.44 -0.53 19.91
N GLN A 504 -0.55 -0.93 20.84
CA GLN A 504 0.60 -0.14 21.25
C GLN A 504 1.63 0.05 20.12
N LEU A 505 1.65 -0.84 19.12
CA LEU A 505 2.49 -0.70 17.93
C LEU A 505 1.93 0.29 16.89
N ALA A 506 0.66 0.69 17.02
CA ALA A 506 0.07 1.68 16.11
C ALA A 506 0.75 3.07 16.26
N PRO A 507 0.72 3.91 15.20
CA PRO A 507 0.00 3.77 13.92
C PRO A 507 0.68 2.80 12.96
N TYR A 508 -0.14 1.97 12.27
CA TYR A 508 0.33 1.05 11.25
C TYR A 508 0.31 1.69 9.87
N GLY A 509 1.32 1.41 9.06
CA GLY A 509 1.47 1.92 7.70
C GLY A 509 2.79 1.53 7.07
N ALA A 510 3.37 2.41 6.25
CA ALA A 510 4.67 2.18 5.62
C ALA A 510 5.76 1.97 6.69
N GLU A 511 6.63 1.00 6.48
CA GLU A 511 7.71 0.54 7.38
C GLU A 511 7.26 0.07 8.79
N ASN A 512 5.99 0.27 9.15
CA ASN A 512 5.37 -0.31 10.34
C ASN A 512 4.05 -1.02 9.97
N PRO A 513 4.09 -2.12 9.20
CA PRO A 513 2.87 -2.81 8.76
C PRO A 513 2.13 -3.46 9.92
N THR A 514 0.81 -3.65 9.77
CA THR A 514 0.02 -4.47 10.70
C THR A 514 0.65 -5.86 10.83
N PRO A 515 0.84 -6.39 12.05
CA PRO A 515 1.46 -7.69 12.25
C PRO A 515 0.77 -8.81 11.47
N VAL A 516 1.58 -9.63 10.81
CA VAL A 516 1.13 -10.79 10.02
C VAL A 516 1.47 -12.07 10.76
N PHE A 517 0.44 -12.83 11.06
CA PHE A 517 0.56 -14.09 11.79
C PHE A 517 0.37 -15.29 10.86
N LEU A 518 1.18 -16.32 11.09
CA LEU A 518 1.07 -17.58 10.38
C LEU A 518 0.31 -18.59 11.25
N LEU A 519 -0.93 -18.90 10.86
CA LEU A 519 -1.77 -19.93 11.47
C LEU A 519 -1.63 -21.21 10.64
N GLN A 520 -0.93 -22.20 11.18
CA GLN A 520 -0.66 -23.47 10.48
C GLN A 520 -1.67 -24.55 10.86
N ASN A 521 -1.95 -25.44 9.91
CA ASN A 521 -2.81 -26.63 10.11
C ASN A 521 -4.20 -26.30 10.66
N ALA A 522 -4.82 -25.21 10.20
CA ALA A 522 -6.18 -24.86 10.58
C ALA A 522 -7.20 -25.57 9.69
N VAL A 523 -8.29 -26.04 10.27
CA VAL A 523 -9.40 -26.64 9.52
C VAL A 523 -10.33 -25.52 9.07
N LEU A 524 -10.65 -25.47 7.79
CA LEU A 524 -11.70 -24.59 7.27
C LEU A 524 -13.08 -25.13 7.67
N ASP A 525 -13.63 -24.56 8.72
CA ASP A 525 -14.84 -25.03 9.41
C ASP A 525 -16.13 -24.29 9.00
N GLY A 526 -16.00 -23.23 8.20
CA GLY A 526 -17.13 -22.47 7.66
C GLY A 526 -16.75 -21.41 6.65
N VAL A 527 -17.62 -21.17 5.68
CA VAL A 527 -17.49 -20.12 4.64
C VAL A 527 -18.79 -19.35 4.59
N TYR A 528 -18.75 -18.04 4.77
CA TYR A 528 -19.93 -17.18 4.84
C TYR A 528 -19.73 -15.98 3.90
N PRO A 529 -20.74 -15.62 3.06
CA PRO A 529 -20.69 -14.43 2.23
C PRO A 529 -20.76 -13.16 3.10
N VAL A 530 -20.01 -12.12 2.68
CA VAL A 530 -20.03 -10.79 3.28
C VAL A 530 -20.18 -9.75 2.17
N SER A 531 -20.85 -8.63 2.44
CA SER A 531 -21.07 -7.53 1.49
C SER A 531 -21.63 -8.02 0.15
N GLU A 532 -22.81 -8.65 0.20
CA GLU A 532 -23.51 -9.17 -0.97
C GLU A 532 -22.69 -10.23 -1.75
N GLY A 533 -21.85 -11.00 -1.04
CA GLY A 533 -21.04 -12.07 -1.64
C GLY A 533 -19.73 -11.59 -2.28
N ARG A 534 -19.38 -10.33 -2.17
CA ARG A 534 -18.11 -9.81 -2.71
C ARG A 534 -16.87 -10.28 -1.93
N HIS A 535 -17.05 -10.74 -0.70
CA HIS A 535 -15.99 -11.18 0.21
C HIS A 535 -16.41 -12.46 0.92
N SER A 536 -15.45 -13.23 1.43
CA SER A 536 -15.69 -14.41 2.24
C SER A 536 -15.27 -14.18 3.69
N ARG A 537 -16.13 -14.53 4.64
CA ARG A 537 -15.74 -14.69 6.03
C ARG A 537 -15.55 -16.17 6.32
N LEU A 538 -14.32 -16.56 6.63
CA LEU A 538 -13.94 -17.93 6.90
C LEU A 538 -13.91 -18.16 8.41
N ARG A 539 -14.34 -19.35 8.84
CA ARG A 539 -14.11 -19.86 10.19
C ARG A 539 -12.96 -20.84 10.13
N LEU A 540 -11.83 -20.46 10.74
CA LEU A 540 -10.64 -21.29 10.87
C LEU A 540 -10.58 -21.86 12.26
N ARG A 541 -10.46 -23.19 12.39
CA ARG A 541 -10.45 -23.89 13.66
C ARG A 541 -9.13 -24.65 13.82
N GLN A 542 -8.54 -24.54 15.02
CA GLN A 542 -7.33 -25.28 15.42
C GLN A 542 -7.56 -25.82 16.84
N GLY A 543 -7.59 -27.14 16.99
CA GLY A 543 -8.01 -27.78 18.23
C GLY A 543 -9.44 -27.38 18.63
N ASN A 544 -9.60 -26.82 19.82
CA ASN A 544 -10.89 -26.33 20.35
C ASN A 544 -11.13 -24.83 20.10
N ALA A 545 -10.10 -24.09 19.65
CA ALA A 545 -10.20 -22.66 19.38
C ALA A 545 -10.58 -22.40 17.90
N SER A 546 -11.27 -21.31 17.67
CA SER A 546 -11.60 -20.87 16.31
C SER A 546 -11.57 -19.35 16.19
N VAL A 547 -11.25 -18.85 15.00
CA VAL A 547 -11.28 -17.44 14.64
C VAL A 547 -12.10 -17.24 13.39
N TYR A 548 -12.86 -16.14 13.33
CA TYR A 548 -13.48 -15.68 12.10
C TYR A 548 -12.55 -14.67 11.43
N ALA A 549 -12.21 -14.90 10.18
CA ALA A 549 -11.36 -14.00 9.41
C ALA A 549 -12.00 -13.69 8.05
N VAL A 550 -11.93 -12.44 7.64
CA VAL A 550 -12.48 -11.98 6.35
C VAL A 550 -11.39 -11.98 5.30
N TRP A 551 -11.70 -12.59 4.16
CA TRP A 551 -10.89 -12.49 2.95
C TRP A 551 -11.54 -11.50 1.99
N PHE A 552 -11.01 -10.29 1.95
CA PHE A 552 -11.53 -9.24 1.10
C PHE A 552 -11.24 -9.52 -0.38
N GLY A 553 -12.20 -9.24 -1.25
CA GLY A 553 -12.05 -9.45 -2.69
C GLY A 553 -12.12 -10.92 -3.15
N MET A 554 -12.37 -11.87 -2.23
CA MET A 554 -12.54 -13.29 -2.52
C MET A 554 -14.01 -13.69 -2.29
N PRO A 555 -14.84 -13.74 -3.34
CA PRO A 555 -16.20 -14.29 -3.26
C PRO A 555 -16.19 -15.77 -2.85
N PRO A 556 -17.20 -16.26 -2.10
CA PRO A 556 -17.28 -17.67 -1.72
C PRO A 556 -17.21 -18.65 -2.90
N GLU A 557 -17.75 -18.26 -4.05
CA GLU A 557 -17.77 -19.06 -5.27
C GLU A 557 -16.39 -19.21 -5.91
N GLN A 558 -15.50 -18.24 -5.68
CA GLN A 558 -14.13 -18.24 -6.20
C GLN A 558 -13.13 -18.88 -5.24
N LEU A 559 -13.56 -19.25 -4.02
CA LEU A 559 -12.70 -19.87 -3.03
C LEU A 559 -12.29 -21.28 -3.47
N PRO A 560 -10.98 -21.56 -3.65
CA PRO A 560 -10.53 -22.87 -4.14
C PRO A 560 -10.55 -23.97 -3.09
N TYR A 561 -10.93 -23.64 -1.85
CA TYR A 561 -10.99 -24.54 -0.69
C TYR A 561 -12.42 -24.96 -0.36
N ALA A 562 -12.58 -26.15 0.20
CA ALA A 562 -13.84 -26.65 0.70
C ALA A 562 -13.84 -26.79 2.22
N MET A 563 -15.03 -26.82 2.82
CA MET A 563 -15.18 -27.13 4.24
C MET A 563 -14.52 -28.47 4.57
N GLY A 564 -13.73 -28.49 5.65
CA GLY A 564 -12.96 -29.63 6.08
C GLY A 564 -11.52 -29.68 5.53
N ASP A 565 -11.17 -28.85 4.54
CA ASP A 565 -9.79 -28.75 4.09
C ASP A 565 -8.89 -28.20 5.21
N VAL A 566 -7.67 -28.71 5.31
CA VAL A 566 -6.67 -28.23 6.23
C VAL A 566 -5.78 -27.23 5.51
N VAL A 567 -5.68 -26.04 6.07
CA VAL A 567 -5.02 -24.90 5.45
C VAL A 567 -4.01 -24.23 6.40
N ASP A 568 -3.01 -23.61 5.81
CA ASP A 568 -2.16 -22.61 6.47
C ASP A 568 -2.64 -21.24 6.04
N ALA A 569 -2.79 -20.32 6.99
CA ALA A 569 -3.30 -18.96 6.75
C ALA A 569 -2.33 -17.90 7.22
N ALA A 570 -2.00 -16.95 6.33
CA ALA A 570 -1.36 -15.71 6.70
C ALA A 570 -2.45 -14.66 6.95
N LEU A 571 -2.50 -14.13 8.17
CA LEU A 571 -3.58 -13.24 8.59
C LEU A 571 -3.12 -12.17 9.58
N ASN A 572 -3.83 -11.04 9.56
CA ASN A 572 -3.78 -10.08 10.67
C ASN A 572 -4.82 -10.48 11.71
N LEU A 573 -4.57 -10.15 12.98
CA LEU A 573 -5.53 -10.32 14.07
C LEU A 573 -6.05 -8.96 14.52
N SER A 574 -7.31 -8.94 14.94
CA SER A 574 -7.99 -7.78 15.51
C SER A 574 -9.02 -8.25 16.56
N VAL A 575 -9.55 -7.31 17.32
CA VAL A 575 -10.65 -7.55 18.25
C VAL A 575 -11.92 -6.92 17.69
N TYR A 576 -12.98 -7.69 17.65
CA TYR A 576 -14.32 -7.22 17.31
C TYR A 576 -15.17 -7.12 18.58
N ASP A 577 -15.50 -5.90 18.98
CA ASP A 577 -16.37 -5.64 20.13
C ASP A 577 -17.84 -5.79 19.71
N SER A 578 -18.46 -6.86 20.16
CA SER A 578 -19.86 -7.15 19.91
C SER A 578 -20.72 -6.92 21.17
N PRO A 579 -22.03 -6.75 21.03
CA PRO A 579 -22.92 -6.70 22.21
C PRO A 579 -22.86 -7.94 23.13
N ARG A 580 -22.28 -9.05 22.62
CA ARG A 580 -22.10 -10.30 23.40
C ARG A 580 -20.69 -10.41 24.00
N GLY A 581 -19.88 -9.37 23.90
CA GLY A 581 -18.49 -9.33 24.35
C GLY A 581 -17.48 -9.28 23.20
N ALA A 582 -16.23 -8.99 23.58
CA ALA A 582 -15.11 -8.93 22.65
C ALA A 582 -14.74 -10.32 22.12
N GLN A 583 -14.45 -10.41 20.83
CA GLN A 583 -14.10 -11.65 20.14
C GLN A 583 -12.89 -11.44 19.22
N LEU A 584 -12.08 -12.48 19.07
CA LEU A 584 -11.02 -12.48 18.08
C LEU A 584 -11.63 -12.46 16.68
N SER A 585 -11.07 -11.61 15.85
CA SER A 585 -11.37 -11.48 14.43
C SER A 585 -10.05 -11.42 13.64
N GLY A 586 -10.12 -11.59 12.33
CA GLY A 586 -8.95 -11.48 11.50
C GLY A 586 -9.26 -11.04 10.08
N ARG A 587 -8.18 -10.64 9.37
CA ARG A 587 -8.17 -10.39 7.93
C ARG A 587 -7.20 -11.39 7.29
N ILE A 588 -7.70 -12.19 6.35
CA ILE A 588 -6.87 -13.12 5.57
C ILE A 588 -6.13 -12.33 4.51
N LEU A 589 -4.82 -12.50 4.45
CA LEU A 589 -3.94 -11.95 3.44
C LEU A 589 -3.65 -12.98 2.35
N ASP A 590 -3.48 -14.25 2.75
CA ASP A 590 -3.26 -15.36 1.85
C ASP A 590 -3.60 -16.69 2.53
N LEU A 591 -3.88 -17.72 1.74
CA LEU A 591 -4.25 -19.05 2.22
C LEU A 591 -3.59 -20.12 1.36
N HIS A 592 -2.91 -21.07 1.99
CA HIS A 592 -2.32 -22.22 1.32
C HIS A 592 -2.90 -23.52 1.87
N PRO A 593 -2.94 -24.60 1.10
CA PRO A 593 -3.12 -25.92 1.67
C PRO A 593 -2.03 -26.22 2.69
N ALA A 594 -2.38 -26.83 3.82
CA ALA A 594 -1.44 -27.08 4.89
C ALA A 594 -0.25 -27.95 4.44
N GLY A 595 0.94 -27.59 4.90
CA GLY A 595 2.16 -28.31 4.64
C GLY A 595 2.73 -28.16 3.23
N LEU A 596 2.28 -27.20 2.45
CA LEU A 596 2.90 -26.87 1.16
C LEU A 596 4.24 -26.17 1.40
N GLY A 597 5.30 -26.76 0.80
CA GLY A 597 6.64 -26.21 0.80
C GLY A 597 7.03 -25.54 -0.50
N THR A 598 8.32 -25.27 -0.66
CA THR A 598 8.89 -24.58 -1.83
C THR A 598 8.83 -25.41 -3.13
N LYS A 599 8.69 -26.74 -3.04
CA LYS A 599 8.68 -27.65 -4.20
C LYS A 599 7.51 -27.39 -5.14
N LEU A 600 6.34 -26.99 -4.60
CA LEU A 600 5.19 -26.61 -5.40
C LEU A 600 5.52 -25.45 -6.33
N ALA A 601 6.08 -24.37 -5.80
CA ALA A 601 6.43 -23.19 -6.56
C ALA A 601 7.50 -23.49 -7.63
N GLU A 602 8.51 -24.26 -7.26
CA GLU A 602 9.59 -24.67 -8.16
C GLU A 602 9.06 -25.47 -9.34
N GLN A 603 8.28 -26.53 -9.10
CA GLN A 603 7.74 -27.36 -10.16
C GLN A 603 6.69 -26.65 -11.01
N ALA A 604 5.87 -25.77 -10.42
CA ALA A 604 4.96 -24.91 -11.15
C ALA A 604 5.70 -23.97 -12.11
N ALA A 605 6.85 -23.44 -11.69
CA ALA A 605 7.73 -22.62 -12.54
C ALA A 605 8.26 -23.41 -13.75
N PHE A 606 8.63 -24.70 -13.57
CA PHE A 606 9.05 -25.55 -14.69
C PHE A 606 7.92 -25.79 -15.70
N VAL A 607 6.69 -26.01 -15.22
CA VAL A 607 5.53 -26.17 -16.11
C VAL A 607 5.23 -24.85 -16.85
N ALA A 608 5.38 -23.71 -16.18
CA ALA A 608 5.24 -22.41 -16.83
C ALA A 608 6.33 -22.16 -17.87
N ALA A 609 7.57 -22.56 -17.61
CA ALA A 609 8.68 -22.52 -18.57
C ALA A 609 8.39 -23.40 -19.81
N LEU A 610 7.89 -24.63 -19.59
CA LEU A 610 7.47 -25.55 -20.66
C LEU A 610 6.41 -24.89 -21.56
N ARG A 611 5.39 -24.28 -20.97
CA ARG A 611 4.33 -23.58 -21.74
C ARG A 611 4.84 -22.43 -22.59
N ARG A 612 5.88 -21.75 -22.14
CA ARG A 612 6.55 -20.63 -22.88
C ARG A 612 7.59 -21.13 -23.89
N GLY A 613 7.80 -22.43 -24.02
CA GLY A 613 8.84 -22.98 -24.90
C GLY A 613 10.28 -22.72 -24.42
N THR A 614 10.45 -22.40 -23.12
CA THR A 614 11.78 -22.23 -22.52
C THR A 614 12.43 -23.60 -22.31
N PRO A 615 13.69 -23.81 -22.74
CA PRO A 615 14.37 -25.09 -22.55
C PRO A 615 14.49 -25.49 -21.07
N LEU A 616 14.22 -26.73 -20.77
CA LEU A 616 14.34 -27.34 -19.45
C LEU A 616 15.51 -28.33 -19.41
N THR A 617 16.17 -28.47 -18.25
CA THR A 617 17.15 -29.53 -18.03
C THR A 617 16.46 -30.90 -17.98
N GLU A 618 17.22 -31.99 -18.18
CA GLU A 618 16.68 -33.36 -18.09
C GLU A 618 16.14 -33.67 -16.68
N GLU A 619 16.75 -33.12 -15.63
CA GLU A 619 16.24 -33.26 -14.25
C GLU A 619 14.91 -32.53 -14.07
N GLN A 620 14.79 -31.33 -14.59
CA GLN A 620 13.54 -30.54 -14.53
C GLN A 620 12.42 -31.24 -15.31
N LYS A 621 12.70 -31.75 -16.50
CA LYS A 621 11.75 -32.53 -17.29
C LYS A 621 11.25 -33.74 -16.52
N LYS A 622 12.16 -34.52 -15.90
CA LYS A 622 11.82 -35.71 -15.12
C LYS A 622 10.87 -35.40 -13.97
N LEU A 623 11.02 -34.26 -13.33
CA LEU A 623 10.13 -33.84 -12.23
C LEU A 623 8.72 -33.53 -12.67
N ILE A 624 8.51 -33.07 -13.91
CA ILE A 624 7.20 -32.62 -14.40
C ILE A 624 6.56 -33.60 -15.41
N THR A 625 7.27 -34.64 -15.86
CA THR A 625 6.73 -35.62 -16.80
C THR A 625 5.89 -36.66 -16.07
N PRO A 626 4.55 -36.70 -16.28
CA PRO A 626 3.69 -37.66 -15.61
C PRO A 626 3.77 -39.03 -16.28
N GLU A 627 3.77 -40.07 -15.48
CA GLU A 627 3.47 -41.41 -15.95
C GLU A 627 1.96 -41.60 -16.15
N ARG A 628 1.57 -42.68 -16.82
CA ARG A 628 0.13 -43.00 -17.02
C ARG A 628 -0.59 -43.17 -15.66
N SER A 629 0.08 -43.71 -14.64
CA SER A 629 -0.45 -43.85 -13.30
C SER A 629 -0.77 -42.51 -12.66
N ASP A 630 0.10 -41.49 -12.85
CA ASP A 630 -0.09 -40.14 -12.32
C ASP A 630 -1.35 -39.49 -12.97
N ILE A 631 -1.49 -39.59 -14.29
CA ILE A 631 -2.67 -39.06 -15.03
C ILE A 631 -3.97 -39.74 -14.58
N VAL A 632 -3.95 -41.07 -14.36
CA VAL A 632 -5.13 -41.79 -13.85
C VAL A 632 -5.50 -41.33 -12.45
N THR A 633 -4.49 -41.06 -11.59
CA THR A 633 -4.73 -40.59 -10.23
C THR A 633 -5.38 -39.20 -10.26
N VAL A 634 -4.84 -38.25 -11.06
CA VAL A 634 -5.46 -36.93 -11.27
C VAL A 634 -6.91 -37.08 -11.78
N TYR A 635 -7.15 -37.92 -12.78
CA TYR A 635 -8.47 -38.11 -13.32
C TYR A 635 -9.48 -38.65 -12.27
N ARG A 636 -9.05 -39.54 -11.39
CA ARG A 636 -9.89 -40.04 -10.28
C ARG A 636 -10.24 -38.98 -9.27
N GLU A 637 -9.28 -38.11 -8.92
CA GLU A 637 -9.55 -36.98 -8.03
C GLU A 637 -10.56 -35.99 -8.67
N LEU A 638 -10.47 -35.74 -9.98
CA LEU A 638 -11.43 -34.93 -10.70
C LEU A 638 -12.84 -35.58 -10.78
N GLN A 639 -12.94 -36.92 -10.70
CA GLN A 639 -14.21 -37.61 -10.55
C GLN A 639 -14.83 -37.52 -9.16
N ALA A 640 -13.97 -37.45 -8.13
CA ALA A 640 -14.41 -37.46 -6.74
C ALA A 640 -14.91 -36.09 -6.29
N ARG A 641 -14.30 -35.00 -6.79
CA ARG A 641 -14.61 -33.63 -6.41
C ARG A 641 -14.36 -32.69 -7.59
N ARG A 642 -15.12 -31.59 -7.67
CA ARG A 642 -14.80 -30.46 -8.55
C ARG A 642 -13.64 -29.65 -7.99
N TRP A 643 -12.72 -29.24 -8.86
CA TRP A 643 -11.59 -28.43 -8.52
C TRP A 643 -11.60 -27.14 -9.31
N HIS A 644 -11.17 -26.03 -8.71
CA HIS A 644 -11.06 -24.76 -9.39
C HIS A 644 -9.98 -24.83 -10.46
N ALA A 645 -10.31 -24.36 -11.68
CA ALA A 645 -9.35 -24.36 -12.79
C ALA A 645 -8.27 -23.28 -12.66
N GLU A 646 -8.59 -22.18 -11.97
CA GLU A 646 -7.68 -21.03 -11.81
C GLU A 646 -6.66 -21.24 -10.69
N ASP A 647 -7.01 -22.03 -9.65
CA ASP A 647 -6.08 -22.39 -8.58
C ASP A 647 -6.09 -23.90 -8.30
N LEU A 648 -5.00 -24.55 -8.72
CA LEU A 648 -4.80 -25.99 -8.56
C LEU A 648 -3.93 -26.35 -7.35
N GLN A 649 -3.56 -25.40 -6.50
CA GLN A 649 -2.76 -25.68 -5.29
C GLN A 649 -3.43 -26.75 -4.40
N PRO A 650 -4.75 -26.65 -4.12
CA PRO A 650 -5.42 -27.67 -3.30
C PRO A 650 -5.39 -29.08 -3.94
N LEU A 651 -5.45 -29.19 -5.26
CA LEU A 651 -5.32 -30.47 -5.97
C LEU A 651 -3.88 -31.01 -5.87
N CYS A 652 -2.90 -30.12 -6.09
CA CYS A 652 -1.47 -30.49 -5.97
C CYS A 652 -1.13 -30.95 -4.54
N ALA A 653 -1.62 -30.24 -3.52
CA ALA A 653 -1.43 -30.63 -2.12
C ALA A 653 -2.07 -32.00 -1.81
N LYS A 654 -3.27 -32.24 -2.34
CA LYS A 654 -3.98 -33.52 -2.17
C LYS A 654 -3.21 -34.70 -2.76
N LEU A 655 -2.49 -34.49 -3.86
CA LEU A 655 -1.72 -35.51 -4.57
C LEU A 655 -0.22 -35.55 -4.16
N GLY A 656 0.19 -34.69 -3.24
CA GLY A 656 1.56 -34.53 -2.76
C GLY A 656 2.34 -33.46 -3.54
N GLU A 657 2.96 -32.54 -2.82
CA GLU A 657 3.68 -31.40 -3.43
C GLU A 657 4.82 -31.82 -4.38
N GLU A 658 5.44 -32.97 -4.10
CA GLU A 658 6.48 -33.57 -4.94
C GLU A 658 5.99 -33.99 -6.32
N ASN A 659 4.67 -34.10 -6.49
CA ASN A 659 4.01 -34.46 -7.75
C ASN A 659 3.38 -33.25 -8.46
N THR A 660 3.61 -32.03 -7.97
CA THR A 660 2.97 -30.81 -8.49
C THR A 660 3.14 -30.67 -10.01
N GLY A 661 4.37 -30.81 -10.51
CA GLY A 661 4.65 -30.66 -11.93
C GLY A 661 3.91 -31.70 -12.76
N LYS A 662 3.94 -32.96 -12.33
CA LYS A 662 3.22 -34.07 -12.95
C LYS A 662 1.69 -33.85 -12.94
N THR A 663 1.17 -33.34 -11.82
CA THR A 663 -0.27 -33.03 -11.67
C THR A 663 -0.70 -31.95 -12.66
N LEU A 664 0.05 -30.84 -12.75
CA LEU A 664 -0.25 -29.72 -13.65
C LEU A 664 -0.16 -30.15 -15.13
N VAL A 665 0.85 -30.93 -15.49
CA VAL A 665 0.97 -31.46 -16.85
C VAL A 665 -0.13 -32.49 -17.14
N ALA A 666 -0.50 -33.33 -16.17
CA ALA A 666 -1.61 -34.29 -16.33
C ALA A 666 -2.95 -33.58 -16.55
N VAL A 667 -3.26 -32.52 -15.78
CA VAL A 667 -4.47 -31.68 -16.01
C VAL A 667 -4.45 -31.12 -17.42
N THR A 668 -3.33 -30.51 -17.85
CA THR A 668 -3.19 -29.95 -19.19
C THR A 668 -3.36 -31.01 -20.28
N ALA A 669 -2.79 -32.20 -20.12
CA ALA A 669 -2.93 -33.29 -21.06
C ALA A 669 -4.36 -33.80 -21.14
N LEU A 670 -5.07 -33.95 -20.01
CA LEU A 670 -6.48 -34.37 -19.99
C LEU A 670 -7.40 -33.36 -20.69
N GLU A 671 -7.14 -32.07 -20.53
CA GLU A 671 -7.88 -31.00 -21.20
C GLU A 671 -7.61 -31.00 -22.71
N GLN A 672 -6.36 -31.13 -23.14
CA GLN A 672 -5.96 -31.17 -24.55
C GLN A 672 -6.52 -32.36 -25.30
N VAL A 673 -6.71 -33.50 -24.66
CA VAL A 673 -7.38 -34.68 -25.31
C VAL A 673 -8.90 -34.65 -25.13
N GLY A 674 -9.47 -33.63 -24.47
CA GLY A 674 -10.90 -33.46 -24.33
C GLY A 674 -11.56 -34.44 -23.36
N LEU A 675 -10.87 -34.88 -22.31
CA LEU A 675 -11.41 -35.68 -21.20
C LEU A 675 -11.92 -34.80 -20.05
N ILE A 676 -11.41 -33.57 -19.94
CA ILE A 676 -11.90 -32.54 -19.05
C ILE A 676 -12.05 -31.23 -19.82
N ALA A 677 -12.86 -30.34 -19.30
CA ALA A 677 -13.02 -28.96 -19.80
C ALA A 677 -13.17 -27.99 -18.66
N THR A 678 -12.70 -26.78 -18.87
CA THR A 678 -12.95 -25.66 -17.96
C THR A 678 -14.37 -25.15 -18.18
N VAL A 679 -15.18 -25.13 -17.12
CA VAL A 679 -16.60 -24.71 -17.16
C VAL A 679 -16.80 -23.59 -16.14
N GLU A 680 -17.41 -22.50 -16.58
CA GLU A 680 -17.77 -21.39 -15.68
C GLU A 680 -19.09 -21.67 -14.96
N LYS A 681 -19.12 -21.50 -13.64
CA LYS A 681 -20.31 -21.66 -12.82
C LYS A 681 -20.26 -20.72 -11.63
N GLY A 682 -21.23 -19.82 -11.50
CA GLY A 682 -21.33 -18.88 -10.39
C GLY A 682 -20.16 -17.89 -10.34
N GLY A 683 -19.58 -17.51 -11.50
CA GLY A 683 -18.44 -16.58 -11.57
C GLY A 683 -17.08 -17.21 -11.24
N ALA A 684 -16.99 -18.53 -11.10
CA ALA A 684 -15.75 -19.27 -10.91
C ALA A 684 -15.59 -20.35 -12.01
N LYS A 685 -14.33 -20.65 -12.35
CA LYS A 685 -13.99 -21.66 -13.36
C LYS A 685 -13.61 -22.97 -12.69
N TYR A 686 -14.25 -24.05 -13.12
CA TYR A 686 -14.05 -25.40 -12.59
C TYR A 686 -13.58 -26.37 -13.65
N LEU A 687 -12.83 -27.39 -13.26
CA LEU A 687 -12.52 -28.53 -14.10
C LEU A 687 -13.67 -29.55 -14.03
N ASP A 688 -14.39 -29.70 -15.09
CA ASP A 688 -15.46 -30.71 -15.20
C ASP A 688 -15.07 -31.82 -16.19
N LEU A 689 -15.54 -33.04 -15.92
CA LEU A 689 -15.33 -34.19 -16.80
C LEU A 689 -16.18 -34.07 -18.05
N VAL A 690 -15.59 -34.36 -19.20
CA VAL A 690 -16.27 -34.42 -20.47
C VAL A 690 -16.59 -35.89 -20.80
N PRO A 691 -17.85 -36.25 -21.07
CA PRO A 691 -18.18 -37.61 -21.50
C PRO A 691 -17.42 -38.00 -22.77
N ALA A 692 -16.54 -38.98 -22.66
CA ALA A 692 -15.71 -39.41 -23.78
C ALA A 692 -16.53 -40.15 -24.85
N GLN A 693 -16.55 -39.66 -26.09
CA GLN A 693 -17.03 -40.40 -27.26
C GLN A 693 -15.88 -41.27 -27.80
N GLY A 694 -15.74 -42.49 -27.25
CA GLY A 694 -14.72 -43.45 -27.67
C GLY A 694 -13.40 -43.40 -26.83
N LYS A 695 -12.45 -44.24 -27.21
CA LYS A 695 -11.11 -44.29 -26.56
C LYS A 695 -10.30 -43.06 -26.97
N LYS A 696 -9.81 -42.31 -26.02
CA LYS A 696 -8.85 -41.22 -26.21
C LYS A 696 -7.43 -41.72 -25.93
N ASN A 697 -6.48 -41.32 -26.77
CA ASN A 697 -5.08 -41.64 -26.58
C ASN A 697 -4.36 -40.44 -25.90
N LEU A 698 -3.87 -40.63 -24.69
CA LEU A 698 -3.16 -39.58 -23.93
C LEU A 698 -1.87 -39.14 -24.62
N ALA A 699 -1.21 -40.05 -25.39
CA ALA A 699 0.01 -39.69 -26.13
C ALA A 699 -0.23 -38.63 -27.24
N ASP A 700 -1.50 -38.36 -27.57
CA ASP A 700 -1.83 -37.32 -28.54
C ASP A 700 -1.83 -35.90 -27.93
N ALA A 701 -1.71 -35.76 -26.60
CA ALA A 701 -1.66 -34.48 -25.94
C ALA A 701 -0.40 -33.70 -26.36
N PRO A 702 -0.53 -32.46 -26.89
CA PRO A 702 0.61 -31.63 -27.30
C PRO A 702 1.64 -31.41 -26.19
N VAL A 703 1.20 -31.25 -24.95
CA VAL A 703 2.12 -31.04 -23.80
C VAL A 703 3.02 -32.26 -23.55
N LEU A 704 2.53 -33.46 -23.75
CA LEU A 704 3.33 -34.68 -23.59
C LEU A 704 4.30 -34.88 -24.75
N LYS A 705 3.86 -34.58 -25.98
CA LYS A 705 4.76 -34.59 -27.15
C LYS A 705 5.87 -33.55 -27.05
N CYS A 706 5.58 -32.40 -26.47
CA CYS A 706 6.58 -31.37 -26.23
C CYS A 706 7.66 -31.85 -25.25
N LEU A 707 7.29 -32.59 -24.21
CA LEU A 707 8.25 -33.17 -23.26
C LEU A 707 9.09 -34.30 -23.86
N GLU A 708 8.54 -35.08 -24.80
CA GLU A 708 9.29 -36.16 -25.49
C GLU A 708 10.22 -35.62 -26.59
N GLY A 709 9.88 -34.47 -27.21
CA GLY A 709 10.63 -33.88 -28.33
C GLY A 709 11.67 -32.84 -27.97
N MET A 710 11.72 -32.41 -26.72
CA MET A 710 12.74 -31.54 -26.15
C MET A 710 13.92 -32.37 -25.61
#